data_fa45f4c773f276ab428c19bc5a29ee5a
#
_entry.id   fa45f4c773f276ab428c19bc5a29ee5a
#
_cell.length_a   1.000
_cell.length_b   1.000
_cell.length_c   1.000
_cell.angle_alpha   90.00
_cell.angle_beta   90.00
_cell.angle_gamma   90.00
#
_symmetry.space_group_name_H-M   'P 1'
#
loop_
_entity.id
_entity.type
_entity.pdbx_description
1 polymer ?
#
loop_
_entity_poly.entity_id
_entity_poly.type
_entity_poly.pdbx_seq_one_letter_code
_entity_poly.pdbx_strand_id
1 'polypeptide(L)'
;VQSGEQTPLHRQLTRLSRQIGKVGIALSVLIFVILIGKAFLVEGLADAPWPHVVRIVLNCFMVSVAMIVMAVPEGLPMSITLSLALSMRRMLKTNNLVRKMHACETMGAVTVICTDKTGTLTQNRMRVQEIIRYGLPDERLLGESVAANSTAFLDADGRPLGNPTEGALLEWLRRENGDYAALREGVRILDRLTFSTERKYMATLIERCDTRERFLLIKGAPEVVLARCDAATVPAEIQEQLLGMQRRAMRTLALAYVPTNASRIEEAEEPYRLAAVAAIADPVREEVPAAVAECMSAGIAVKIVTGDTAATATEIARQIGLWNDAEDTDRNRMTGVEFEAASDEELLARIGSLKILSRARPLDKQRLVRLLQQQGEVVAVTGDGTNDAPALNFANVGLSMGSGTSVAKDASDITLLDDSFRSIATAVMWGRSLYRNIQRFILFQLTINFAAIVVFLAGSVMETEMPLTVTQILWVNIIMDTLAAMAMASLPPQHEVMRERPRRRDASIVSRAMVRTIATCGSIFVVVLLGMLGWWLYTTGEPTVRQLTVFFTTFVFLQFWNLFNAKGFEAGCAASHGIAHSRTFLTVLALIALGQWLIVELGGEVFRTVPLSWQEWAWIVGLTSLIALGGEAIRALRRRQTCSCRDAR
;
A
#
# COMPACT_ATOMS: atom_id res chain seq x y z
N VAL A 1 -16.03 -18.83 -8.34
CA VAL A 1 -16.17 -17.84 -9.43
C VAL A 1 -16.83 -16.61 -8.82
N GLN A 2 -16.04 -15.69 -8.27
CA GLN A 2 -16.57 -14.40 -7.83
C GLN A 2 -16.69 -13.50 -9.06
N SER A 3 -17.92 -13.11 -9.36
CA SER A 3 -18.23 -12.02 -10.26
C SER A 3 -17.42 -10.79 -9.88
N GLY A 4 -16.69 -10.23 -10.84
CA GLY A 4 -15.80 -9.09 -10.64
C GLY A 4 -16.52 -7.90 -10.02
N GLU A 5 -16.46 -7.77 -8.69
CA GLU A 5 -16.86 -6.53 -8.03
C GLU A 5 -15.94 -5.40 -8.52
N GLN A 6 -16.56 -4.44 -9.20
CA GLN A 6 -15.87 -3.24 -9.65
C GLN A 6 -15.32 -2.48 -8.45
N THR A 7 -14.05 -2.09 -8.49
CA THR A 7 -13.41 -1.30 -7.43
C THR A 7 -14.15 0.03 -7.20
N PRO A 8 -14.07 0.61 -6.01
CA PRO A 8 -14.64 1.93 -5.73
C PRO A 8 -14.19 3.01 -6.73
N LEU A 9 -12.91 2.99 -7.12
CA LEU A 9 -12.35 3.89 -8.12
C LEU A 9 -12.98 3.66 -9.49
N HIS A 10 -13.08 2.40 -9.93
CA HIS A 10 -13.68 2.08 -11.22
C HIS A 10 -15.14 2.56 -11.30
N ARG A 11 -15.92 2.36 -10.24
CA ARG A 11 -17.30 2.88 -10.15
C ARG A 11 -17.36 4.40 -10.23
N GLN A 12 -16.47 5.09 -9.50
CA GLN A 12 -16.40 6.56 -9.51
C GLN A 12 -16.02 7.09 -10.89
N LEU A 13 -15.04 6.47 -11.55
CA LEU A 13 -14.57 6.86 -12.88
C LEU A 13 -15.62 6.60 -13.96
N THR A 14 -16.32 5.47 -13.90
CA THR A 14 -17.45 5.18 -14.79
C THR A 14 -18.58 6.20 -14.60
N ARG A 15 -18.86 6.58 -13.34
CA ARG A 15 -19.85 7.64 -13.05
C ARG A 15 -19.40 9.00 -13.62
N LEU A 16 -18.11 9.36 -13.43
CA LEU A 16 -17.54 10.60 -13.94
C LEU A 16 -17.60 10.62 -15.49
N SER A 17 -17.13 9.58 -16.15
CA SER A 17 -17.18 9.46 -17.61
C SER A 17 -18.60 9.58 -18.15
N ARG A 18 -19.57 8.93 -17.49
CA ARG A 18 -20.99 9.02 -17.86
C ARG A 18 -21.55 10.44 -17.68
N GLN A 19 -21.15 11.14 -16.61
CA GLN A 19 -21.58 12.53 -16.39
C GLN A 19 -20.99 13.45 -17.45
N ILE A 20 -19.72 13.33 -17.78
CA ILE A 20 -19.04 14.11 -18.81
C ILE A 20 -19.69 13.82 -20.18
N GLY A 21 -19.94 12.55 -20.50
CA GLY A 21 -20.64 12.16 -21.74
C GLY A 21 -22.04 12.78 -21.86
N LYS A 22 -22.83 12.81 -20.77
CA LYS A 22 -24.14 13.48 -20.78
C LYS A 22 -24.02 14.98 -21.02
N VAL A 23 -23.05 15.65 -20.39
CA VAL A 23 -22.79 17.08 -20.60
C VAL A 23 -22.33 17.32 -22.05
N GLY A 24 -21.44 16.48 -22.59
CA GLY A 24 -20.99 16.55 -23.97
C GLY A 24 -22.12 16.42 -24.99
N ILE A 25 -23.01 15.44 -24.79
CA ILE A 25 -24.20 15.26 -25.66
C ILE A 25 -25.13 16.48 -25.56
N ALA A 26 -25.40 16.98 -24.35
CA ALA A 26 -26.27 18.14 -24.18
C ALA A 26 -25.71 19.39 -24.88
N LEU A 27 -24.39 19.63 -24.75
CA LEU A 27 -23.70 20.74 -25.43
C LEU A 27 -23.68 20.54 -26.96
N SER A 28 -23.47 19.33 -27.45
CA SER A 28 -23.52 18.99 -28.87
C SER A 28 -24.89 19.29 -29.49
N VAL A 29 -25.96 18.87 -28.80
CA VAL A 29 -27.33 19.17 -29.24
C VAL A 29 -27.60 20.67 -29.22
N LEU A 30 -27.13 21.36 -28.16
CA LEU A 30 -27.26 22.82 -28.05
C LEU A 30 -26.56 23.53 -29.22
N ILE A 31 -25.33 23.16 -29.56
CA ILE A 31 -24.59 23.71 -30.69
C ILE A 31 -25.32 23.42 -32.01
N PHE A 32 -25.79 22.19 -32.22
CA PHE A 32 -26.53 21.85 -33.40
C PHE A 32 -27.76 22.75 -33.58
N VAL A 33 -28.53 22.96 -32.52
CA VAL A 33 -29.72 23.85 -32.55
C VAL A 33 -29.32 25.29 -32.82
N ILE A 34 -28.24 25.80 -32.18
CA ILE A 34 -27.76 27.17 -32.41
C ILE A 34 -27.32 27.35 -33.89
N LEU A 35 -26.52 26.43 -34.41
CA LEU A 35 -26.01 26.51 -35.79
C LEU A 35 -27.13 26.42 -36.84
N ILE A 36 -28.06 25.49 -36.68
CA ILE A 36 -29.23 25.35 -37.52
C ILE A 36 -30.12 26.59 -37.42
N GLY A 37 -30.40 27.06 -36.21
CA GLY A 37 -31.21 28.27 -35.99
C GLY A 37 -30.58 29.50 -36.67
N LYS A 38 -29.26 29.64 -36.56
CA LYS A 38 -28.51 30.70 -37.25
C LYS A 38 -28.61 30.57 -38.79
N ALA A 39 -28.38 29.38 -39.32
CA ALA A 39 -28.48 29.13 -40.76
C ALA A 39 -29.89 29.50 -41.30
N PHE A 40 -30.96 29.22 -40.54
CA PHE A 40 -32.31 29.61 -40.91
C PHE A 40 -32.56 31.12 -40.79
N LEU A 41 -32.07 31.78 -39.70
CA LEU A 41 -32.39 33.16 -39.40
C LEU A 41 -31.49 34.17 -40.11
N VAL A 42 -30.20 33.85 -40.31
CA VAL A 42 -29.19 34.79 -40.82
C VAL A 42 -28.83 34.46 -42.29
N GLU A 43 -28.70 33.17 -42.63
CA GLU A 43 -28.22 32.75 -43.96
C GLU A 43 -29.38 32.44 -44.95
N GLY A 44 -30.63 32.63 -44.52
CA GLY A 44 -31.80 32.48 -45.40
C GLY A 44 -31.98 31.04 -45.90
N LEU A 45 -31.65 30.05 -45.09
CA LEU A 45 -31.71 28.61 -45.47
C LEU A 45 -33.09 28.16 -45.95
N ALA A 46 -34.15 28.85 -45.57
CA ALA A 46 -35.53 28.56 -46.00
C ALA A 46 -35.74 28.75 -47.51
N ASP A 47 -35.03 29.67 -48.14
CA ASP A 47 -35.15 30.00 -49.56
C ASP A 47 -34.02 29.39 -50.44
N ALA A 48 -33.13 28.60 -49.80
CA ALA A 48 -31.95 28.03 -50.48
C ALA A 48 -32.30 26.73 -51.25
N PRO A 49 -31.58 26.44 -52.36
CA PRO A 49 -31.72 25.17 -53.09
C PRO A 49 -31.44 23.95 -52.18
N TRP A 50 -32.23 22.89 -52.35
CA TRP A 50 -32.11 21.67 -51.53
C TRP A 50 -30.67 21.12 -51.34
N PRO A 51 -29.79 21.07 -52.37
CA PRO A 51 -28.41 20.61 -52.17
C PRO A 51 -27.61 21.50 -51.21
N HIS A 52 -27.89 22.80 -51.19
CA HIS A 52 -27.26 23.75 -50.26
C HIS A 52 -27.73 23.54 -48.81
N VAL A 53 -29.03 23.32 -48.63
CA VAL A 53 -29.60 22.99 -47.30
C VAL A 53 -28.98 21.72 -46.76
N VAL A 54 -28.90 20.65 -47.55
CA VAL A 54 -28.28 19.38 -47.14
C VAL A 54 -26.80 19.57 -46.72
N ARG A 55 -26.05 20.35 -47.51
CA ARG A 55 -24.63 20.66 -47.19
C ARG A 55 -24.48 21.38 -45.87
N ILE A 56 -25.30 22.37 -45.57
CA ILE A 56 -25.24 23.13 -44.30
C ILE A 56 -25.65 22.24 -43.13
N VAL A 57 -26.74 21.47 -43.27
CA VAL A 57 -27.19 20.55 -42.21
C VAL A 57 -26.12 19.51 -41.88
N LEU A 58 -25.48 18.92 -42.92
CA LEU A 58 -24.37 17.98 -42.74
C LEU A 58 -23.18 18.63 -42.04
N ASN A 59 -22.85 19.87 -42.41
CA ASN A 59 -21.77 20.58 -41.76
C ASN A 59 -22.08 20.85 -40.26
N CYS A 60 -23.27 21.34 -39.94
CA CYS A 60 -23.74 21.53 -38.56
C CYS A 60 -23.72 20.21 -37.77
N PHE A 61 -24.12 19.10 -38.42
CA PHE A 61 -24.06 17.77 -37.80
C PHE A 61 -22.61 17.33 -37.52
N MET A 62 -21.70 17.51 -38.49
CA MET A 62 -20.27 17.18 -38.33
C MET A 62 -19.63 17.98 -37.20
N VAL A 63 -19.94 19.28 -37.08
CA VAL A 63 -19.50 20.13 -35.97
C VAL A 63 -19.99 19.57 -34.65
N SER A 64 -21.24 19.16 -34.58
CA SER A 64 -21.86 18.63 -33.37
C SER A 64 -21.26 17.27 -32.96
N VAL A 65 -20.95 16.42 -33.93
CA VAL A 65 -20.24 15.13 -33.69
C VAL A 65 -18.82 15.38 -33.17
N ALA A 66 -18.09 16.34 -33.81
CA ALA A 66 -16.75 16.72 -33.35
C ALA A 66 -16.75 17.17 -31.88
N MET A 67 -17.81 17.87 -31.43
CA MET A 67 -18.00 18.27 -30.04
C MET A 67 -18.15 17.08 -29.09
N ILE A 68 -18.89 16.02 -29.49
CA ILE A 68 -19.02 14.80 -28.66
C ILE A 68 -17.66 14.13 -28.52
N VAL A 69 -16.92 13.95 -29.62
CA VAL A 69 -15.59 13.34 -29.62
C VAL A 69 -14.62 14.11 -28.72
N MET A 70 -14.69 15.46 -28.74
CA MET A 70 -13.87 16.31 -27.89
C MET A 70 -14.23 16.20 -26.40
N ALA A 71 -15.52 16.03 -26.09
CA ALA A 71 -16.00 15.98 -24.72
C ALA A 71 -15.71 14.64 -24.01
N VAL A 72 -15.64 13.52 -24.75
CA VAL A 72 -15.46 12.19 -24.16
C VAL A 72 -13.98 11.94 -23.83
N PRO A 73 -13.64 11.67 -22.56
CA PRO A 73 -12.25 11.41 -22.17
C PRO A 73 -11.85 9.95 -22.50
N GLU A 74 -11.49 9.67 -23.74
CA GLU A 74 -11.15 8.31 -24.22
C GLU A 74 -9.88 7.74 -23.53
N GLY A 75 -8.94 8.60 -23.16
CA GLY A 75 -7.71 8.21 -22.46
C GLY A 75 -7.90 7.72 -21.01
N LEU A 76 -9.07 7.99 -20.38
CA LEU A 76 -9.28 7.71 -18.96
C LEU A 76 -9.23 6.21 -18.60
N PRO A 77 -9.96 5.29 -19.27
CA PRO A 77 -9.89 3.86 -18.95
C PRO A 77 -8.49 3.27 -19.19
N MET A 78 -7.82 3.70 -20.27
CA MET A 78 -6.48 3.25 -20.60
C MET A 78 -5.46 3.72 -19.54
N SER A 79 -5.58 4.96 -19.10
CA SER A 79 -4.69 5.53 -18.06
C SER A 79 -4.75 4.74 -16.75
N ILE A 80 -5.94 4.30 -16.35
CA ILE A 80 -6.15 3.52 -15.13
C ILE A 80 -5.49 2.16 -15.25
N THR A 81 -5.78 1.44 -16.32
CA THR A 81 -5.22 0.10 -16.58
C THR A 81 -3.70 0.15 -16.63
N LEU A 82 -3.14 1.15 -17.31
CA LEU A 82 -1.71 1.36 -17.41
C LEU A 82 -1.09 1.72 -16.04
N SER A 83 -1.74 2.61 -15.28
CA SER A 83 -1.29 2.99 -13.93
C SER A 83 -1.29 1.80 -12.97
N LEU A 84 -2.33 0.96 -13.00
CA LEU A 84 -2.40 -0.27 -12.21
C LEU A 84 -1.31 -1.25 -12.60
N ALA A 85 -1.11 -1.51 -13.90
CA ALA A 85 -0.10 -2.44 -14.40
C ALA A 85 1.33 -2.00 -14.03
N LEU A 86 1.64 -0.70 -14.18
CA LEU A 86 2.94 -0.15 -13.78
C LEU A 86 3.15 -0.20 -12.25
N SER A 87 2.09 0.06 -11.48
CA SER A 87 2.15 -0.04 -10.01
C SER A 87 2.38 -1.47 -9.55
N MET A 88 1.69 -2.47 -10.13
CA MET A 88 1.93 -3.89 -9.85
C MET A 88 3.40 -4.28 -10.08
N ARG A 89 3.95 -3.91 -11.25
CA ARG A 89 5.35 -4.19 -11.59
C ARG A 89 6.33 -3.55 -10.61
N ARG A 90 6.00 -2.38 -10.06
CA ARG A 90 6.84 -1.67 -9.08
C ARG A 90 6.67 -2.22 -7.68
N MET A 91 5.46 -2.57 -7.29
CA MET A 91 5.18 -3.24 -6.01
C MET A 91 5.92 -4.56 -5.90
N LEU A 92 6.05 -5.31 -7.01
CA LEU A 92 6.85 -6.53 -7.05
C LEU A 92 8.34 -6.26 -6.71
N LYS A 93 8.89 -5.12 -7.15
CA LYS A 93 10.27 -4.73 -6.81
C LYS A 93 10.47 -4.37 -5.33
N THR A 94 9.39 -4.15 -4.61
CA THR A 94 9.35 -3.89 -3.17
C THR A 94 8.71 -5.05 -2.41
N ASN A 95 8.94 -6.27 -2.87
CA ASN A 95 8.53 -7.54 -2.27
C ASN A 95 7.01 -7.75 -2.15
N ASN A 96 6.20 -6.98 -2.87
CA ASN A 96 4.75 -7.10 -2.90
C ASN A 96 4.30 -7.75 -4.21
N LEU A 97 4.05 -9.05 -4.22
CA LEU A 97 3.50 -9.76 -5.37
C LEU A 97 1.98 -9.59 -5.41
N VAL A 98 1.52 -8.69 -6.25
CA VAL A 98 0.09 -8.44 -6.44
C VAL A 98 -0.50 -9.52 -7.35
N ARG A 99 -1.48 -10.26 -6.84
CA ARG A 99 -2.20 -11.32 -7.56
C ARG A 99 -3.48 -10.80 -8.23
N LYS A 100 -4.16 -9.86 -7.56
CA LYS A 100 -5.36 -9.22 -8.10
C LYS A 100 -5.12 -7.71 -8.27
N MET A 101 -5.30 -7.22 -9.49
CA MET A 101 -4.95 -5.86 -9.88
C MET A 101 -5.63 -4.77 -9.01
N HIS A 102 -6.87 -5.00 -8.61
CA HIS A 102 -7.64 -4.05 -7.81
C HIS A 102 -7.09 -3.87 -6.39
N ALA A 103 -6.33 -4.84 -5.87
CA ALA A 103 -5.73 -4.74 -4.54
C ALA A 103 -4.74 -3.57 -4.43
N CYS A 104 -4.05 -3.19 -5.53
CA CYS A 104 -3.16 -2.04 -5.54
C CYS A 104 -3.88 -0.74 -5.16
N GLU A 105 -5.09 -0.56 -5.68
CA GLU A 105 -5.91 0.61 -5.40
C GLU A 105 -6.49 0.56 -3.99
N THR A 106 -7.05 -0.60 -3.63
CA THR A 106 -7.73 -0.78 -2.34
C THR A 106 -6.77 -0.61 -1.17
N MET A 107 -5.48 -1.02 -1.32
CA MET A 107 -4.44 -0.76 -0.31
C MET A 107 -4.28 0.72 0.01
N GLY A 108 -4.43 1.60 -0.97
CA GLY A 108 -4.37 3.05 -0.74
C GLY A 108 -5.53 3.62 0.08
N ALA A 109 -6.64 2.90 0.16
CA ALA A 109 -7.83 3.29 0.90
C ALA A 109 -7.96 2.57 2.26
N VAL A 110 -7.03 1.68 2.62
CA VAL A 110 -7.07 0.90 3.87
C VAL A 110 -7.11 1.83 5.08
N THR A 111 -8.06 1.56 5.97
CA THR A 111 -8.27 2.26 7.24
C THR A 111 -7.93 1.40 8.44
N VAL A 112 -8.03 0.07 8.29
CA VAL A 112 -7.75 -0.91 9.35
C VAL A 112 -6.91 -2.05 8.80
N ILE A 113 -5.85 -2.43 9.52
CA ILE A 113 -5.06 -3.63 9.26
C ILE A 113 -5.29 -4.60 10.42
N CYS A 114 -5.89 -5.74 10.14
CA CYS A 114 -5.99 -6.87 11.07
C CYS A 114 -4.81 -7.82 10.81
N THR A 115 -3.88 -7.91 11.74
CA THR A 115 -2.66 -8.70 11.57
C THR A 115 -2.64 -9.89 12.50
N ASP A 116 -2.20 -11.05 11.99
CA ASP A 116 -1.83 -12.15 12.85
C ASP A 116 -0.51 -11.82 13.56
N LYS A 117 -0.28 -12.42 14.71
CA LYS A 117 0.97 -12.27 15.47
C LYS A 117 2.09 -13.08 14.86
N THR A 118 1.87 -14.40 14.72
CA THR A 118 2.90 -15.38 14.38
C THR A 118 3.32 -15.25 12.92
N GLY A 119 4.62 -15.26 12.67
CA GLY A 119 5.14 -15.17 11.30
C GLY A 119 5.04 -13.79 10.64
N THR A 120 4.11 -12.93 11.10
CA THR A 120 3.92 -11.57 10.58
C THR A 120 4.62 -10.52 11.47
N LEU A 121 4.23 -10.42 12.73
CA LEU A 121 4.84 -9.49 13.69
C LEU A 121 6.09 -10.07 14.33
N THR A 122 6.14 -11.40 14.47
CA THR A 122 7.24 -12.14 15.06
C THR A 122 7.97 -12.98 14.00
N GLN A 123 9.16 -13.48 14.38
CA GLN A 123 10.03 -14.24 13.48
C GLN A 123 9.55 -15.68 13.21
N ASN A 124 8.50 -16.15 13.90
CA ASN A 124 8.05 -17.54 13.92
C ASN A 124 9.18 -18.51 14.27
N ARG A 125 10.06 -18.08 15.18
CA ARG A 125 11.24 -18.83 15.60
C ARG A 125 11.48 -18.62 17.08
N MET A 126 11.32 -19.67 17.87
CA MET A 126 11.62 -19.62 19.29
C MET A 126 13.10 -19.34 19.52
N ARG A 127 13.39 -18.40 20.42
CA ARG A 127 14.74 -18.03 20.83
C ARG A 127 14.83 -17.89 22.34
N VAL A 128 15.96 -18.29 22.92
CA VAL A 128 16.29 -17.97 24.30
C VAL A 128 16.55 -16.47 24.39
N GLN A 129 15.74 -15.77 25.17
CA GLN A 129 15.88 -14.34 25.43
C GLN A 129 16.77 -14.09 26.63
N GLU A 130 16.65 -14.94 27.65
CA GLU A 130 17.36 -14.80 28.92
C GLU A 130 17.60 -16.21 29.51
N ILE A 131 18.79 -16.42 30.08
CA ILE A 131 19.10 -17.60 30.89
C ILE A 131 19.73 -17.14 32.18
N ILE A 132 19.12 -17.54 33.30
CA ILE A 132 19.66 -17.28 34.63
C ILE A 132 20.27 -18.58 35.12
N ARG A 133 21.57 -18.52 35.45
CA ARG A 133 22.36 -19.66 35.91
C ARG A 133 22.41 -19.69 37.45
N TYR A 134 22.38 -20.87 38.05
CA TYR A 134 22.43 -21.10 39.47
C TYR A 134 23.59 -22.05 39.80
N GLY A 135 23.60 -22.71 40.92
CA GLY A 135 24.68 -23.54 41.41
C GLY A 135 25.13 -24.71 40.54
N LEU A 136 25.90 -24.45 39.51
CA LEU A 136 26.48 -25.47 38.62
C LEU A 136 27.85 -25.92 39.15
N PRO A 137 28.20 -27.23 39.11
CA PRO A 137 29.51 -27.73 39.47
C PRO A 137 30.59 -27.31 38.47
N ASP A 138 30.25 -27.24 37.20
CA ASP A 138 31.07 -26.70 36.12
C ASP A 138 30.15 -26.14 34.99
N GLU A 139 30.71 -25.29 34.15
CA GLU A 139 29.95 -24.68 33.02
C GLU A 139 29.57 -25.69 31.94
N ARG A 140 30.34 -26.79 31.82
CA ARG A 140 30.10 -27.87 30.85
C ARG A 140 28.77 -28.58 31.11
N LEU A 141 28.37 -28.74 32.39
CA LEU A 141 27.15 -29.45 32.76
C LEU A 141 25.88 -28.76 32.22
N LEU A 142 25.85 -27.42 32.14
CA LEU A 142 24.73 -26.71 31.54
C LEU A 142 24.65 -27.01 30.04
N GLY A 143 25.79 -27.01 29.32
CA GLY A 143 25.87 -27.39 27.92
C GLY A 143 25.42 -28.84 27.68
N GLU A 144 25.86 -29.78 28.51
CA GLU A 144 25.46 -31.19 28.49
C GLU A 144 23.95 -31.35 28.77
N SER A 145 23.43 -30.57 29.72
CA SER A 145 21.98 -30.56 30.02
C SER A 145 21.14 -30.07 28.85
N VAL A 146 21.61 -29.10 28.10
CA VAL A 146 20.95 -28.61 26.88
C VAL A 146 21.14 -29.60 25.73
N ALA A 147 22.36 -30.10 25.49
CA ALA A 147 22.70 -30.94 24.36
C ALA A 147 22.15 -32.35 24.47
N ALA A 148 22.42 -33.05 25.61
CA ALA A 148 22.05 -34.47 25.79
C ALA A 148 20.58 -34.67 26.20
N ASN A 149 20.03 -33.75 27.02
CA ASN A 149 18.62 -33.81 27.43
C ASN A 149 17.73 -33.09 26.39
N SER A 150 17.86 -33.50 25.12
CA SER A 150 17.11 -32.92 23.99
C SER A 150 16.84 -33.99 22.92
N THR A 151 15.68 -33.88 22.26
CA THR A 151 15.32 -34.66 21.07
C THR A 151 15.46 -33.87 19.77
N ALA A 152 15.73 -32.56 19.87
CA ALA A 152 15.93 -31.67 18.72
C ALA A 152 17.35 -31.78 18.17
N PHE A 153 17.53 -31.34 16.92
CA PHE A 153 18.79 -31.29 16.20
C PHE A 153 18.93 -29.93 15.51
N LEU A 154 20.16 -29.59 15.13
CA LEU A 154 20.41 -28.49 14.16
C LEU A 154 20.79 -29.10 12.81
N ASP A 155 20.24 -28.57 11.71
CA ASP A 155 20.66 -28.92 10.35
C ASP A 155 22.03 -28.32 10.00
N ALA A 156 22.51 -28.59 8.77
CA ALA A 156 23.80 -28.06 8.28
C ALA A 156 23.86 -26.52 8.28
N ASP A 157 22.72 -25.86 8.13
CA ASP A 157 22.59 -24.39 8.19
C ASP A 157 22.43 -23.89 9.64
N GLY A 158 22.35 -24.80 10.60
CA GLY A 158 22.15 -24.50 12.02
C GLY A 158 20.71 -24.11 12.37
N ARG A 159 19.75 -24.54 11.57
CA ARG A 159 18.32 -24.38 11.87
C ARG A 159 17.82 -25.52 12.74
N PRO A 160 17.01 -25.23 13.77
CA PRO A 160 16.51 -26.28 14.65
C PRO A 160 15.47 -27.15 13.94
N LEU A 161 15.64 -28.47 14.10
CA LEU A 161 14.72 -29.52 13.68
C LEU A 161 14.17 -30.22 14.91
N GLY A 162 12.87 -30.49 14.94
CA GLY A 162 12.18 -31.12 16.05
C GLY A 162 11.43 -30.13 16.94
N ASN A 163 11.47 -30.31 18.27
CA ASN A 163 10.75 -29.44 19.20
C ASN A 163 11.30 -28.01 19.17
N PRO A 164 10.49 -26.97 18.87
CA PRO A 164 10.97 -25.58 18.75
C PRO A 164 11.62 -25.02 20.01
N THR A 165 11.13 -25.42 21.21
CA THR A 165 11.67 -24.97 22.50
C THR A 165 13.05 -25.58 22.76
N GLU A 166 13.23 -26.85 22.42
CA GLU A 166 14.53 -27.54 22.52
C GLU A 166 15.52 -27.00 21.50
N GLY A 167 15.03 -26.76 20.26
CA GLY A 167 15.84 -26.15 19.21
C GLY A 167 16.34 -24.75 19.58
N ALA A 168 15.53 -23.96 20.29
CA ALA A 168 15.95 -22.64 20.79
C ALA A 168 17.11 -22.74 21.80
N LEU A 169 17.10 -23.75 22.66
CA LEU A 169 18.22 -23.99 23.59
C LEU A 169 19.49 -24.45 22.86
N LEU A 170 19.38 -25.32 21.87
CA LEU A 170 20.55 -25.75 21.06
C LEU A 170 21.13 -24.58 20.26
N GLU A 171 20.29 -23.72 19.70
CA GLU A 171 20.74 -22.50 19.00
C GLU A 171 21.42 -21.53 19.96
N TRP A 172 20.88 -21.37 21.16
CA TRP A 172 21.51 -20.56 22.20
C TRP A 172 22.89 -21.12 22.56
N LEU A 173 23.01 -22.43 22.79
CA LEU A 173 24.29 -23.07 23.12
C LEU A 173 25.34 -22.84 22.03
N ARG A 174 24.95 -22.91 20.76
CA ARG A 174 25.85 -22.61 19.63
C ARG A 174 26.31 -21.14 19.62
N ARG A 175 25.46 -20.20 19.99
CA ARG A 175 25.84 -18.78 20.09
C ARG A 175 26.81 -18.48 21.20
N GLU A 176 26.74 -19.23 22.28
CA GLU A 176 27.71 -19.20 23.39
C GLU A 176 29.02 -19.97 23.04
N ASN A 177 29.26 -20.24 21.75
CA ASN A 177 30.40 -21.02 21.25
C ASN A 177 30.44 -22.48 21.74
N GLY A 178 29.31 -23.03 22.16
CA GLY A 178 29.19 -24.44 22.53
C GLY A 178 28.95 -25.34 21.32
N ASP A 179 29.80 -26.35 21.13
CA ASP A 179 29.55 -27.40 20.16
C ASP A 179 28.62 -28.46 20.80
N TYR A 180 27.32 -28.39 20.46
CA TYR A 180 26.34 -29.31 21.01
C TYR A 180 26.56 -30.76 20.55
N ALA A 181 27.16 -30.98 19.36
CA ALA A 181 27.46 -32.31 18.84
C ALA A 181 28.58 -32.96 19.65
N ALA A 182 29.67 -32.22 19.86
CA ALA A 182 30.80 -32.68 20.69
C ALA A 182 30.35 -32.92 22.14
N LEU A 183 29.50 -32.05 22.74
CA LEU A 183 28.94 -32.25 24.07
C LEU A 183 28.05 -33.48 24.16
N ARG A 184 27.29 -33.77 23.11
CA ARG A 184 26.42 -34.99 23.01
C ARG A 184 27.24 -36.26 22.83
N GLU A 185 28.32 -36.22 22.05
CA GLU A 185 29.26 -37.32 21.86
C GLU A 185 30.13 -37.56 23.11
N GLY A 186 30.43 -36.53 23.87
CA GLY A 186 31.21 -36.61 25.12
C GLY A 186 30.49 -37.28 26.29
N VAL A 187 29.20 -37.63 26.13
CA VAL A 187 28.40 -38.31 27.17
C VAL A 187 27.71 -39.52 26.61
N ARG A 188 27.64 -40.60 27.41
CA ARG A 188 26.85 -41.78 27.14
C ARG A 188 25.49 -41.65 27.79
N ILE A 189 24.40 -41.71 27.02
CA ILE A 189 23.04 -41.76 27.54
C ILE A 189 22.75 -43.16 28.02
N LEU A 190 22.48 -43.29 29.34
CA LEU A 190 22.16 -44.58 29.97
C LEU A 190 20.65 -44.86 29.94
N ASP A 191 19.85 -43.81 30.23
CA ASP A 191 18.38 -43.91 30.24
C ASP A 191 17.76 -42.58 29.88
N ARG A 192 16.53 -42.58 29.31
CA ARG A 192 15.84 -41.34 28.88
C ARG A 192 14.34 -41.44 29.08
N LEU A 193 13.79 -40.48 29.78
CA LEU A 193 12.37 -40.24 29.91
C LEU A 193 11.96 -39.06 29.06
N THR A 194 11.27 -39.29 27.93
CA THR A 194 10.84 -38.24 27.00
C THR A 194 9.76 -37.36 27.62
N PHE A 195 9.60 -36.13 27.10
CA PHE A 195 8.58 -35.21 27.57
C PHE A 195 7.17 -35.77 27.37
N SER A 196 6.31 -35.56 28.37
CA SER A 196 4.87 -35.73 28.20
C SER A 196 4.11 -34.54 28.79
N THR A 197 2.92 -34.25 28.25
CA THR A 197 2.05 -33.16 28.70
C THR A 197 1.53 -33.37 30.13
N GLU A 198 1.42 -34.61 30.57
CA GLU A 198 0.99 -34.99 31.93
C GLU A 198 2.10 -34.71 32.95
N ARG A 199 3.33 -35.16 32.66
CA ARG A 199 4.49 -34.97 33.52
C ARG A 199 5.07 -33.56 33.45
N LYS A 200 4.96 -32.88 32.31
CA LYS A 200 5.50 -31.55 32.02
C LYS A 200 7.02 -31.42 32.14
N TYR A 201 7.75 -32.52 32.13
CA TYR A 201 9.20 -32.55 32.14
C TYR A 201 9.76 -33.68 31.30
N MET A 202 11.05 -33.61 31.00
CA MET A 202 11.90 -34.60 30.37
C MET A 202 13.11 -34.85 31.27
N ALA A 203 13.57 -36.09 31.38
CA ALA A 203 14.77 -36.45 32.14
C ALA A 203 15.71 -37.32 31.28
N THR A 204 17.02 -37.19 31.48
CA THR A 204 18.03 -38.02 30.80
C THR A 204 19.16 -38.32 31.77
N LEU A 205 19.47 -39.60 31.93
CA LEU A 205 20.59 -40.07 32.71
C LEU A 205 21.81 -40.19 31.80
N ILE A 206 22.87 -39.48 32.13
CA ILE A 206 24.11 -39.45 31.36
C ILE A 206 25.29 -39.96 32.20
N GLU A 207 26.29 -40.53 31.51
CA GLU A 207 27.62 -40.84 32.03
C GLU A 207 28.64 -40.10 31.14
N ARG A 208 29.50 -39.28 31.75
CA ARG A 208 30.60 -38.63 31.05
C ARG A 208 31.63 -39.65 30.58
N CYS A 209 32.06 -39.58 29.35
CA CYS A 209 32.99 -40.57 28.77
C CYS A 209 34.41 -40.44 29.35
N ASP A 210 34.80 -39.27 29.81
CA ASP A 210 36.13 -38.91 30.34
C ASP A 210 36.26 -39.20 31.85
N THR A 211 35.31 -38.68 32.67
CA THR A 211 35.38 -38.78 34.14
C THR A 211 34.60 -39.95 34.75
N ARG A 212 33.70 -40.60 33.95
CA ARG A 212 32.74 -41.62 34.38
C ARG A 212 31.73 -41.14 35.41
N GLU A 213 31.67 -39.84 35.64
CA GLU A 213 30.65 -39.22 36.49
C GLU A 213 29.26 -39.36 35.83
N ARG A 214 28.25 -39.63 36.67
CA ARG A 214 26.87 -39.76 36.19
C ARG A 214 26.02 -38.62 36.74
N PHE A 215 25.17 -38.08 35.89
CA PHE A 215 24.23 -37.05 36.21
C PHE A 215 22.85 -37.40 35.67
N LEU A 216 21.82 -37.30 36.50
CA LEU A 216 20.45 -37.25 36.04
C LEU A 216 20.07 -35.81 35.78
N LEU A 217 19.78 -35.49 34.53
CA LEU A 217 19.41 -34.17 34.02
C LEU A 217 17.90 -34.12 33.85
N ILE A 218 17.26 -33.07 34.39
CA ILE A 218 15.84 -32.80 34.21
C ILE A 218 15.62 -31.42 33.63
N LYS A 219 14.67 -31.29 32.71
CA LYS A 219 14.16 -30.01 32.20
C LYS A 219 12.66 -30.03 32.04
N GLY A 220 11.97 -28.96 32.36
CA GLY A 220 10.52 -28.90 32.27
C GLY A 220 9.92 -27.60 32.78
N ALA A 221 8.62 -27.66 32.99
CA ALA A 221 7.88 -26.55 33.58
C ALA A 221 8.45 -26.18 34.96
N PRO A 222 8.74 -24.89 35.24
CA PRO A 222 9.39 -24.48 36.47
C PRO A 222 8.65 -24.96 37.71
N GLU A 223 7.32 -24.92 37.72
CA GLU A 223 6.52 -25.38 38.88
C GLU A 223 6.73 -26.86 39.21
N VAL A 224 7.02 -27.69 38.18
CA VAL A 224 7.25 -29.14 38.39
C VAL A 224 8.70 -29.41 38.76
N VAL A 225 9.66 -28.74 38.12
CA VAL A 225 11.09 -28.96 38.35
C VAL A 225 11.50 -28.40 39.69
N LEU A 226 11.06 -27.17 40.05
CA LEU A 226 11.37 -26.54 41.33
C LEU A 226 10.81 -27.31 42.53
N ALA A 227 9.62 -27.92 42.40
CA ALA A 227 9.03 -28.77 43.45
C ALA A 227 9.88 -30.02 43.78
N ARG A 228 10.80 -30.41 42.89
CA ARG A 228 11.72 -31.54 43.04
C ARG A 228 13.15 -31.12 43.41
N CYS A 229 13.41 -29.82 43.43
CA CYS A 229 14.72 -29.29 43.80
C CYS A 229 14.88 -29.18 45.32
N ASP A 230 16.15 -29.30 45.78
CA ASP A 230 16.52 -28.96 47.14
C ASP A 230 16.22 -27.48 47.37
N ALA A 231 15.43 -27.19 48.41
CA ALA A 231 15.04 -25.84 48.80
C ALA A 231 16.25 -24.92 49.05
N ALA A 232 17.38 -25.48 49.47
CA ALA A 232 18.62 -24.73 49.71
C ALA A 232 19.28 -24.24 48.38
N THR A 233 18.97 -24.89 47.25
CA THR A 233 19.50 -24.51 45.91
C THR A 233 18.58 -23.59 45.14
N VAL A 234 17.36 -23.35 45.63
CA VAL A 234 16.33 -22.53 44.99
C VAL A 234 16.35 -21.14 45.61
N PRO A 235 16.74 -20.08 44.88
CA PRO A 235 16.73 -18.72 45.40
C PRO A 235 15.33 -18.24 45.79
N ALA A 236 15.22 -17.47 46.87
CA ALA A 236 13.93 -16.91 47.32
C ALA A 236 13.25 -16.02 46.26
N GLU A 237 14.05 -15.36 45.41
CA GLU A 237 13.60 -14.42 44.41
C GLU A 237 13.10 -15.10 43.10
N ILE A 238 13.25 -16.42 42.98
CA ILE A 238 12.96 -17.14 41.73
C ILE A 238 11.51 -17.00 41.28
N GLN A 239 10.58 -16.94 42.23
CA GLN A 239 9.16 -16.77 41.94
C GLN A 239 8.87 -15.42 41.27
N GLU A 240 9.53 -14.36 41.77
CA GLU A 240 9.40 -13.01 41.20
C GLU A 240 10.03 -12.95 39.82
N GLN A 241 11.22 -13.53 39.64
CA GLN A 241 11.90 -13.63 38.33
C GLN A 241 11.03 -14.38 37.30
N LEU A 242 10.47 -15.52 37.67
CA LEU A 242 9.57 -16.30 36.81
C LEU A 242 8.31 -15.51 36.45
N LEU A 243 7.68 -14.87 37.41
CA LEU A 243 6.53 -13.98 37.19
C LEU A 243 6.88 -12.83 36.23
N GLY A 244 8.06 -12.24 36.42
CA GLY A 244 8.59 -11.20 35.53
C GLY A 244 8.76 -11.68 34.09
N MET A 245 9.32 -12.87 33.87
CA MET A 245 9.45 -13.51 32.55
C MET A 245 8.08 -13.86 31.96
N GLN A 246 7.17 -14.41 32.76
CA GLN A 246 5.81 -14.77 32.30
C GLN A 246 4.97 -13.55 31.97
N ARG A 247 5.12 -12.44 32.71
CA ARG A 247 4.47 -11.14 32.36
C ARG A 247 4.95 -10.60 31.03
N ARG A 248 6.21 -10.85 30.66
CA ARG A 248 6.79 -10.56 29.34
C ARG A 248 6.42 -11.62 28.28
N ALA A 249 5.43 -12.50 28.60
CA ALA A 249 4.91 -13.55 27.72
C ALA A 249 5.98 -14.55 27.24
N MET A 250 7.05 -14.73 28.01
CA MET A 250 8.09 -15.70 27.71
C MET A 250 7.69 -17.08 28.27
N ARG A 251 7.99 -18.11 27.50
CA ARG A 251 7.90 -19.49 27.97
C ARG A 251 9.12 -19.76 28.85
N THR A 252 8.88 -20.15 30.09
CA THR A 252 9.95 -20.46 31.04
C THR A 252 10.19 -21.96 31.12
N LEU A 253 11.47 -22.35 31.19
CA LEU A 253 11.92 -23.73 31.42
C LEU A 253 12.93 -23.71 32.55
N ALA A 254 12.76 -24.59 33.54
CA ALA A 254 13.78 -24.88 34.55
C ALA A 254 14.61 -26.09 34.14
N LEU A 255 15.90 -26.01 34.35
CA LEU A 255 16.88 -27.08 34.19
C LEU A 255 17.47 -27.41 35.56
N ALA A 256 17.52 -28.67 35.92
CA ALA A 256 18.10 -29.11 37.17
C ALA A 256 18.85 -30.42 36.99
N TYR A 257 19.68 -30.78 37.92
CA TYR A 257 20.50 -31.99 37.89
C TYR A 257 20.67 -32.62 39.26
N VAL A 258 21.03 -33.89 39.29
CA VAL A 258 21.50 -34.56 40.49
C VAL A 258 22.67 -35.49 40.15
N PRO A 259 23.81 -35.41 40.83
CA PRO A 259 24.89 -36.40 40.74
C PRO A 259 24.39 -37.73 41.29
N THR A 260 24.63 -38.82 40.56
CA THR A 260 24.10 -40.15 40.95
C THR A 260 25.01 -41.28 40.52
N ASN A 261 24.90 -42.43 41.16
CA ASN A 261 25.52 -43.68 40.71
C ASN A 261 24.51 -44.65 40.09
N ALA A 262 23.25 -44.21 39.95
CA ALA A 262 22.19 -45.01 39.40
C ALA A 262 22.47 -45.43 37.96
N SER A 263 21.88 -46.55 37.55
CA SER A 263 21.92 -47.02 36.17
C SER A 263 20.58 -46.82 35.43
N ARG A 264 19.52 -46.50 36.16
CA ARG A 264 18.17 -46.16 35.63
C ARG A 264 17.65 -44.91 36.32
N ILE A 265 16.76 -44.20 35.63
CA ILE A 265 16.16 -42.93 36.15
C ILE A 265 15.39 -43.20 37.47
N GLU A 266 14.70 -44.35 37.56
CA GLU A 266 13.88 -44.73 38.72
C GLU A 266 14.71 -45.00 40.01
N GLU A 267 16.00 -45.25 39.85
CA GLU A 267 16.94 -45.52 40.95
C GLU A 267 17.61 -44.27 41.49
N ALA A 268 17.47 -43.13 40.81
CA ALA A 268 18.11 -41.88 41.20
C ALA A 268 17.30 -41.21 42.29
N GLU A 269 17.98 -40.81 43.36
CA GLU A 269 17.38 -40.17 44.53
C GLU A 269 17.19 -38.66 44.29
N GLU A 270 16.05 -38.10 44.72
CA GLU A 270 15.82 -36.66 44.88
C GLU A 270 16.46 -36.18 46.20
N PRO A 271 16.73 -34.89 46.42
CA PRO A 271 16.34 -33.73 45.61
C PRO A 271 17.34 -33.33 44.50
N TYR A 272 16.82 -32.70 43.44
CA TYR A 272 17.64 -32.08 42.39
C TYR A 272 18.27 -30.75 42.81
N ARG A 273 19.33 -30.34 42.14
CA ARG A 273 19.92 -29.02 42.24
C ARG A 273 19.52 -28.18 41.05
N LEU A 274 19.05 -26.95 41.31
CA LEU A 274 18.68 -26.04 40.21
C LEU A 274 19.93 -25.60 39.47
N ALA A 275 19.95 -25.83 38.13
CA ALA A 275 21.04 -25.44 37.23
C ALA A 275 20.81 -24.09 36.56
N ALA A 276 19.64 -23.93 35.94
CA ALA A 276 19.29 -22.71 35.25
C ALA A 276 17.78 -22.58 35.04
N VAL A 277 17.35 -21.36 34.78
CA VAL A 277 16.02 -21.05 34.21
C VAL A 277 16.21 -20.32 32.92
N ALA A 278 15.59 -20.84 31.85
CA ALA A 278 15.60 -20.25 30.51
C ALA A 278 14.26 -19.63 30.19
N ALA A 279 14.27 -18.41 29.71
CA ALA A 279 13.12 -17.69 29.15
C ALA A 279 13.20 -17.70 27.62
N ILE A 280 12.19 -18.23 26.99
CA ILE A 280 12.15 -18.48 25.54
C ILE A 280 10.92 -17.79 24.95
N ALA A 281 11.11 -17.03 23.90
CA ALA A 281 10.01 -16.37 23.20
C ALA A 281 10.27 -16.34 21.67
N ASP A 282 9.22 -16.14 20.93
CA ASP A 282 9.28 -15.79 19.50
C ASP A 282 9.44 -14.27 19.41
N PRO A 283 10.61 -13.74 19.03
CA PRO A 283 10.89 -12.31 19.10
C PRO A 283 10.14 -11.54 18.01
N VAL A 284 9.77 -10.29 18.35
CA VAL A 284 9.27 -9.31 17.36
C VAL A 284 10.37 -9.03 16.34
N ARG A 285 10.01 -8.88 15.09
CA ARG A 285 10.94 -8.46 14.03
C ARG A 285 11.35 -7.01 14.25
N GLU A 286 12.61 -6.69 14.04
CA GLU A 286 13.20 -5.36 14.33
C GLU A 286 12.52 -4.21 13.59
N GLU A 287 12.04 -4.46 12.36
CA GLU A 287 11.39 -3.45 11.51
C GLU A 287 9.93 -3.18 11.86
N VAL A 288 9.26 -4.06 12.63
CA VAL A 288 7.81 -3.99 12.87
C VAL A 288 7.40 -2.75 13.69
N PRO A 289 8.08 -2.37 14.79
CA PRO A 289 7.67 -1.21 15.57
C PRO A 289 7.63 0.08 14.73
N ALA A 290 8.65 0.30 13.90
CA ALA A 290 8.72 1.46 13.01
C ALA A 290 7.62 1.43 11.93
N ALA A 291 7.35 0.27 11.34
CA ALA A 291 6.33 0.10 10.31
C ALA A 291 4.90 0.26 10.87
N VAL A 292 4.64 -0.23 12.09
CA VAL A 292 3.36 -0.02 12.79
C VAL A 292 3.17 1.47 13.11
N ALA A 293 4.19 2.14 13.63
CA ALA A 293 4.15 3.58 13.90
C ALA A 293 3.89 4.39 12.60
N GLU A 294 4.49 4.01 11.48
CA GLU A 294 4.24 4.62 10.17
C GLU A 294 2.77 4.43 9.75
N CYS A 295 2.21 3.22 9.87
CA CYS A 295 0.80 2.96 9.58
C CYS A 295 -0.13 3.79 10.47
N MET A 296 0.14 3.85 11.78
CA MET A 296 -0.67 4.63 12.74
C MET A 296 -0.59 6.13 12.44
N SER A 297 0.59 6.65 12.12
CA SER A 297 0.77 8.06 11.72
C SER A 297 0.05 8.39 10.41
N ALA A 298 -0.09 7.40 9.53
CA ALA A 298 -0.90 7.47 8.32
C ALA A 298 -2.41 7.39 8.58
N GLY A 299 -2.86 7.33 9.84
CA GLY A 299 -4.24 7.24 10.25
C GLY A 299 -4.88 5.87 10.05
N ILE A 300 -4.06 4.80 9.96
CA ILE A 300 -4.51 3.42 9.83
C ILE A 300 -4.51 2.76 11.20
N ALA A 301 -5.64 2.21 11.61
CA ALA A 301 -5.74 1.43 12.84
C ALA A 301 -5.12 0.04 12.63
N VAL A 302 -4.22 -0.36 13.52
CA VAL A 302 -3.67 -1.73 13.53
C VAL A 302 -4.36 -2.53 14.62
N LYS A 303 -4.76 -3.76 14.33
CA LYS A 303 -5.41 -4.68 15.28
C LYS A 303 -4.71 -6.04 15.22
N ILE A 304 -4.34 -6.56 16.39
CA ILE A 304 -3.77 -7.91 16.51
C ILE A 304 -4.91 -8.91 16.67
N VAL A 305 -4.94 -9.94 15.84
CA VAL A 305 -5.95 -11.00 15.87
C VAL A 305 -5.23 -12.35 15.86
N THR A 306 -5.12 -12.99 17.02
CA THR A 306 -4.27 -14.15 17.20
C THR A 306 -4.94 -15.28 18.00
N GLY A 307 -4.52 -16.52 17.74
CA GLY A 307 -4.87 -17.68 18.57
C GLY A 307 -4.17 -17.72 19.93
N ASP A 308 -3.17 -16.86 20.15
CA ASP A 308 -2.38 -16.82 21.38
C ASP A 308 -3.17 -16.26 22.58
N THR A 309 -2.57 -16.38 23.77
CA THR A 309 -3.16 -15.84 25.02
C THR A 309 -3.18 -14.32 25.02
N ALA A 310 -4.09 -13.74 25.81
CA ALA A 310 -4.19 -12.29 25.96
C ALA A 310 -2.89 -11.67 26.49
N ALA A 311 -2.19 -12.34 27.41
CA ALA A 311 -0.91 -11.86 27.95
C ALA A 311 0.15 -11.76 26.86
N THR A 312 0.32 -12.81 26.05
CA THR A 312 1.28 -12.82 24.92
C THR A 312 0.95 -11.75 23.89
N ALA A 313 -0.32 -11.63 23.50
CA ALA A 313 -0.75 -10.65 22.51
C ALA A 313 -0.57 -9.21 23.01
N THR A 314 -0.84 -8.94 24.30
CA THR A 314 -0.65 -7.61 24.91
C THR A 314 0.82 -7.25 25.00
N GLU A 315 1.70 -8.19 25.36
CA GLU A 315 3.15 -7.94 25.43
C GLU A 315 3.72 -7.61 24.04
N ILE A 316 3.36 -8.37 23.01
CA ILE A 316 3.75 -8.06 21.64
C ILE A 316 3.21 -6.69 21.21
N ALA A 317 1.95 -6.38 21.52
CA ALA A 317 1.35 -5.07 21.25
C ALA A 317 2.11 -3.93 21.92
N ARG A 318 2.62 -4.15 23.16
CA ARG A 318 3.45 -3.19 23.87
C ARG A 318 4.81 -2.98 23.19
N GLN A 319 5.47 -4.07 22.79
CA GLN A 319 6.78 -4.02 22.12
C GLN A 319 6.71 -3.30 20.77
N ILE A 320 5.61 -3.40 20.04
CA ILE A 320 5.42 -2.72 18.74
C ILE A 320 4.80 -1.32 18.88
N GLY A 321 4.58 -0.82 20.10
CA GLY A 321 4.02 0.50 20.35
C GLY A 321 2.52 0.64 20.08
N LEU A 322 1.80 -0.47 19.94
CA LEU A 322 0.34 -0.48 19.72
C LEU A 322 -0.42 -0.36 21.05
N TRP A 323 0.12 -0.93 22.15
CA TRP A 323 -0.48 -0.91 23.48
C TRP A 323 0.27 0.03 24.41
N ASN A 324 -0.49 0.90 25.09
CA ASN A 324 0.03 1.80 26.14
C ASN A 324 -0.73 1.55 27.45
N ASP A 325 -0.04 1.06 28.48
CA ASP A 325 -0.65 0.71 29.77
C ASP A 325 -1.28 1.93 30.50
N ALA A 326 -0.91 3.16 30.13
CA ALA A 326 -1.49 4.38 30.69
C ALA A 326 -2.84 4.77 30.05
N GLU A 327 -3.07 4.36 28.81
CA GLU A 327 -4.24 4.77 28.01
C GLU A 327 -5.19 3.61 27.73
N ASP A 328 -4.65 2.39 27.55
CA ASP A 328 -5.41 1.21 27.16
C ASP A 328 -5.93 0.42 28.36
N THR A 329 -7.14 -0.08 28.19
CA THR A 329 -7.86 -0.83 29.23
C THR A 329 -8.41 -2.14 28.67
N ASP A 330 -9.08 -2.94 29.49
CA ASP A 330 -9.77 -4.16 29.04
C ASP A 330 -10.83 -3.92 27.95
N ARG A 331 -11.24 -2.66 27.71
CA ARG A 331 -12.11 -2.33 26.58
C ARG A 331 -11.39 -2.46 25.23
N ASN A 332 -10.06 -2.32 25.22
CA ASN A 332 -9.23 -2.35 24.01
C ASN A 332 -8.73 -3.77 23.67
N ARG A 333 -9.02 -4.76 24.53
CA ARG A 333 -8.73 -6.17 24.28
C ARG A 333 -9.95 -7.05 24.54
N MET A 334 -10.02 -8.20 23.86
CA MET A 334 -11.09 -9.17 23.99
C MET A 334 -10.56 -10.58 23.71
N THR A 335 -11.14 -11.57 24.33
CA THR A 335 -10.88 -12.97 24.01
C THR A 335 -11.87 -13.48 22.98
N GLY A 336 -11.51 -14.56 22.24
CA GLY A 336 -12.42 -15.20 21.28
C GLY A 336 -13.73 -15.67 21.91
N VAL A 337 -13.68 -16.14 23.16
CA VAL A 337 -14.88 -16.58 23.91
C VAL A 337 -15.83 -15.40 24.17
N GLU A 338 -15.29 -14.26 24.66
CA GLU A 338 -16.08 -13.05 24.86
C GLU A 338 -16.63 -12.49 23.55
N PHE A 339 -15.82 -12.56 22.48
CA PHE A 339 -16.19 -12.10 21.14
C PHE A 339 -17.31 -12.95 20.53
N GLU A 340 -17.29 -14.27 20.76
CA GLU A 340 -18.36 -15.18 20.32
C GLU A 340 -19.68 -14.93 21.07
N ALA A 341 -19.60 -14.71 22.38
CA ALA A 341 -20.76 -14.53 23.24
C ALA A 341 -21.46 -13.17 23.02
N ALA A 342 -20.73 -12.15 22.58
CA ALA A 342 -21.26 -10.81 22.36
C ALA A 342 -22.12 -10.72 21.08
N SER A 343 -23.19 -9.94 21.13
CA SER A 343 -24.04 -9.63 19.97
C SER A 343 -23.30 -8.75 18.95
N ASP A 344 -23.76 -8.75 17.68
CA ASP A 344 -23.17 -7.89 16.65
C ASP A 344 -23.33 -6.40 16.99
N GLU A 345 -24.42 -6.00 17.66
CA GLU A 345 -24.68 -4.62 18.10
C GLU A 345 -23.69 -4.17 19.17
N GLU A 346 -23.42 -5.00 20.18
CA GLU A 346 -22.42 -4.74 21.22
C GLU A 346 -21.03 -4.65 20.62
N LEU A 347 -20.70 -5.56 19.69
CA LEU A 347 -19.42 -5.56 19.00
C LEU A 347 -19.24 -4.31 18.14
N LEU A 348 -20.26 -3.86 17.38
CA LEU A 348 -20.18 -2.64 16.59
C LEU A 348 -19.89 -1.41 17.45
N ALA A 349 -20.38 -1.34 18.68
CA ALA A 349 -20.07 -0.25 19.60
C ALA A 349 -18.60 -0.29 20.13
N ARG A 350 -17.93 -1.45 20.07
CA ARG A 350 -16.62 -1.68 20.71
C ARG A 350 -15.47 -1.88 19.72
N ILE A 351 -15.71 -2.47 18.55
CA ILE A 351 -14.63 -2.89 17.62
C ILE A 351 -13.78 -1.72 17.11
N GLY A 352 -14.30 -0.50 17.07
CA GLY A 352 -13.53 0.69 16.72
C GLY A 352 -12.31 0.87 17.64
N SER A 353 -12.52 0.75 18.97
CA SER A 353 -11.47 0.88 19.99
C SER A 353 -10.69 -0.41 20.26
N LEU A 354 -11.17 -1.57 19.78
CA LEU A 354 -10.51 -2.85 19.97
C LEU A 354 -9.14 -2.87 19.29
N LYS A 355 -8.08 -3.20 20.03
CA LYS A 355 -6.70 -3.35 19.53
C LYS A 355 -6.27 -4.80 19.44
N ILE A 356 -6.74 -5.66 20.36
CA ILE A 356 -6.30 -7.04 20.50
C ILE A 356 -7.51 -7.98 20.60
N LEU A 357 -7.57 -8.97 19.70
CA LEU A 357 -8.46 -10.13 19.80
C LEU A 357 -7.59 -11.37 19.97
N SER A 358 -7.56 -11.91 21.21
CA SER A 358 -6.76 -13.07 21.61
C SER A 358 -7.57 -14.36 21.60
N ARG A 359 -6.91 -15.52 21.45
CA ARG A 359 -7.57 -16.84 21.32
C ARG A 359 -8.69 -16.85 20.27
N ALA A 360 -8.49 -16.07 19.19
CA ALA A 360 -9.43 -15.95 18.10
C ALA A 360 -9.44 -17.25 17.25
N ARG A 361 -10.63 -17.72 16.94
CA ARG A 361 -10.83 -18.80 15.97
C ARG A 361 -10.93 -18.21 14.54
N PRO A 362 -10.78 -19.02 13.50
CA PRO A 362 -10.90 -18.56 12.11
C PRO A 362 -12.21 -17.80 11.81
N LEU A 363 -13.34 -18.26 12.36
CA LEU A 363 -14.63 -17.60 12.20
C LEU A 363 -14.71 -16.26 12.92
N ASP A 364 -14.03 -16.09 14.06
CA ASP A 364 -13.97 -14.83 14.80
C ASP A 364 -13.20 -13.77 14.00
N LYS A 365 -12.10 -14.19 13.33
CA LYS A 365 -11.35 -13.33 12.40
C LYS A 365 -12.25 -12.82 11.27
N GLN A 366 -13.00 -13.70 10.63
CA GLN A 366 -13.92 -13.34 9.56
C GLN A 366 -15.07 -12.44 10.04
N ARG A 367 -15.66 -12.74 11.22
CA ARG A 367 -16.72 -11.93 11.83
C ARG A 367 -16.26 -10.51 12.14
N LEU A 368 -15.05 -10.36 12.69
CA LEU A 368 -14.44 -9.04 12.96
C LEU A 368 -14.30 -8.22 11.67
N VAL A 369 -13.79 -8.83 10.61
CA VAL A 369 -13.64 -8.17 9.30
C VAL A 369 -14.99 -7.69 8.77
N ARG A 370 -16.02 -8.55 8.83
CA ARG A 370 -17.37 -8.22 8.41
C ARG A 370 -17.93 -7.02 9.16
N LEU A 371 -17.81 -6.99 10.48
CA LEU A 371 -18.31 -5.92 11.33
C LEU A 371 -17.59 -4.59 11.08
N LEU A 372 -16.27 -4.62 10.90
CA LEU A 372 -15.49 -3.43 10.51
C LEU A 372 -15.94 -2.88 9.16
N GLN A 373 -16.18 -3.75 8.18
CA GLN A 373 -16.68 -3.34 6.86
C GLN A 373 -18.10 -2.74 6.95
N GLN A 374 -18.96 -3.23 7.85
CA GLN A 374 -20.28 -2.64 8.12
C GLN A 374 -20.17 -1.22 8.69
N GLN A 375 -19.13 -0.91 9.46
CA GLN A 375 -18.82 0.45 9.91
C GLN A 375 -18.27 1.36 8.80
N GLY A 376 -18.09 0.82 7.60
CA GLY A 376 -17.53 1.56 6.45
C GLY A 376 -16.02 1.55 6.38
N GLU A 377 -15.34 0.76 7.22
CA GLU A 377 -13.90 0.61 7.21
C GLU A 377 -13.42 -0.21 5.99
N VAL A 378 -12.24 0.12 5.49
CA VAL A 378 -11.54 -0.66 4.46
C VAL A 378 -10.49 -1.51 5.16
N VAL A 379 -10.74 -2.81 5.20
CA VAL A 379 -9.98 -3.75 6.04
C VAL A 379 -8.98 -4.52 5.20
N ALA A 380 -7.70 -4.46 5.59
CA ALA A 380 -6.66 -5.39 5.16
C ALA A 380 -6.46 -6.46 6.24
N VAL A 381 -6.26 -7.71 5.83
CA VAL A 381 -6.00 -8.83 6.74
C VAL A 381 -4.70 -9.49 6.34
N THR A 382 -3.83 -9.79 7.31
CA THR A 382 -2.64 -10.63 7.09
C THR A 382 -2.86 -12.03 7.63
N GLY A 383 -2.24 -13.02 7.00
CA GLY A 383 -2.25 -14.41 7.46
C GLY A 383 -1.28 -15.27 6.68
N ASP A 384 -0.83 -16.38 7.30
CA ASP A 384 0.11 -17.34 6.72
C ASP A 384 -0.45 -18.76 6.69
N GLY A 385 -1.49 -19.02 7.46
CA GLY A 385 -2.08 -20.34 7.65
C GLY A 385 -3.37 -20.61 6.86
N THR A 386 -3.75 -21.87 6.79
CA THR A 386 -5.05 -22.30 6.24
C THR A 386 -6.23 -21.74 7.04
N ASN A 387 -6.01 -21.48 8.33
CA ASN A 387 -7.01 -20.93 9.25
C ASN A 387 -7.36 -19.47 8.93
N ASP A 388 -6.47 -18.76 8.22
CA ASP A 388 -6.66 -17.35 7.86
C ASP A 388 -7.39 -17.19 6.52
N ALA A 389 -7.44 -18.22 5.70
CA ALA A 389 -8.00 -18.17 4.35
C ALA A 389 -9.43 -17.59 4.28
N PRO A 390 -10.36 -17.91 5.20
CA PRO A 390 -11.69 -17.29 5.19
C PRO A 390 -11.65 -15.78 5.41
N ALA A 391 -10.82 -15.31 6.34
CA ALA A 391 -10.66 -13.89 6.64
C ALA A 391 -9.93 -13.15 5.51
N LEU A 392 -8.87 -13.75 4.92
CA LEU A 392 -8.13 -13.23 3.78
C LEU A 392 -9.04 -13.01 2.56
N ASN A 393 -9.87 -14.00 2.25
CA ASN A 393 -10.78 -13.93 1.09
C ASN A 393 -11.94 -12.95 1.31
N PHE A 394 -12.36 -12.74 2.56
CA PHE A 394 -13.47 -11.85 2.91
C PHE A 394 -13.04 -10.39 3.08
N ALA A 395 -11.77 -10.14 3.34
CA ALA A 395 -11.21 -8.79 3.51
C ALA A 395 -11.32 -7.96 2.23
N ASN A 396 -11.22 -6.64 2.36
CA ASN A 396 -11.08 -5.77 1.18
C ASN A 396 -9.73 -5.99 0.48
N VAL A 397 -8.69 -6.33 1.26
CA VAL A 397 -7.41 -6.81 0.75
C VAL A 397 -6.88 -7.92 1.66
N GLY A 398 -6.72 -9.11 1.12
CA GLY A 398 -6.03 -10.22 1.78
C GLY A 398 -4.53 -10.19 1.50
N LEU A 399 -3.71 -10.25 2.53
CA LEU A 399 -2.24 -10.21 2.48
C LEU A 399 -1.68 -11.53 3.01
N SER A 400 -1.11 -12.37 2.15
CA SER A 400 -0.43 -13.60 2.58
C SER A 400 1.07 -13.38 2.73
N MET A 401 1.69 -14.16 3.63
CA MET A 401 3.14 -14.22 3.75
C MET A 401 3.75 -15.06 2.62
N GLY A 402 4.97 -14.76 2.21
CA GLY A 402 5.74 -15.51 1.23
C GLY A 402 6.05 -16.93 1.68
N SER A 403 6.28 -17.12 2.98
CA SER A 403 6.44 -18.43 3.63
C SER A 403 5.09 -19.13 3.93
N GLY A 404 3.95 -18.45 3.78
CA GLY A 404 2.63 -18.95 4.07
C GLY A 404 2.20 -20.15 3.20
N THR A 405 1.16 -20.84 3.63
CA THR A 405 0.60 -22.01 2.92
C THR A 405 0.04 -21.62 1.55
N SER A 406 -0.02 -22.59 0.62
CA SER A 406 -0.64 -22.39 -0.70
C SER A 406 -2.09 -21.91 -0.59
N VAL A 407 -2.84 -22.43 0.39
CA VAL A 407 -4.24 -22.04 0.64
C VAL A 407 -4.36 -20.57 1.05
N ALA A 408 -3.49 -20.09 1.94
CA ALA A 408 -3.46 -18.69 2.33
C ALA A 408 -3.09 -17.78 1.13
N LYS A 409 -2.08 -18.19 0.34
CA LYS A 409 -1.69 -17.48 -0.89
C LYS A 409 -2.82 -17.41 -1.91
N ASP A 410 -3.55 -18.50 -2.11
CA ASP A 410 -4.67 -18.55 -3.07
C ASP A 410 -5.88 -17.72 -2.62
N ALA A 411 -6.09 -17.61 -1.31
CA ALA A 411 -7.13 -16.77 -0.72
C ALA A 411 -6.77 -15.28 -0.71
N SER A 412 -5.49 -14.91 -0.89
CA SER A 412 -5.00 -13.55 -0.78
C SER A 412 -5.04 -12.78 -2.11
N ASP A 413 -4.95 -11.46 -2.01
CA ASP A 413 -4.87 -10.54 -3.14
C ASP A 413 -3.42 -10.08 -3.41
N ILE A 414 -2.60 -10.02 -2.36
CA ILE A 414 -1.18 -9.67 -2.42
C ILE A 414 -0.40 -10.68 -1.57
N THR A 415 0.76 -11.13 -2.06
CA THR A 415 1.71 -11.95 -1.29
C THR A 415 2.95 -11.12 -0.96
N LEU A 416 3.32 -11.07 0.32
CA LEU A 416 4.50 -10.37 0.84
C LEU A 416 5.69 -11.34 0.75
N LEU A 417 6.58 -11.15 -0.22
CA LEU A 417 7.65 -12.10 -0.53
C LEU A 417 8.75 -12.18 0.54
N ASP A 418 8.88 -11.15 1.36
CA ASP A 418 9.87 -11.01 2.44
C ASP A 418 9.30 -11.28 3.84
N ASP A 419 8.03 -11.64 3.94
CA ASP A 419 7.31 -11.85 5.20
C ASP A 419 7.35 -10.62 6.14
N SER A 420 7.57 -9.42 5.60
CA SER A 420 7.79 -8.21 6.37
C SER A 420 6.53 -7.35 6.49
N PHE A 421 6.20 -6.94 7.71
CA PHE A 421 5.14 -5.95 7.96
C PHE A 421 5.45 -4.59 7.31
N ARG A 422 6.74 -4.25 7.12
CA ARG A 422 7.17 -3.04 6.41
C ARG A 422 6.68 -3.03 4.96
N SER A 423 6.60 -4.19 4.32
CA SER A 423 6.08 -4.31 2.95
C SER A 423 4.59 -3.96 2.88
N ILE A 424 3.83 -4.11 3.99
CA ILE A 424 2.43 -3.64 4.09
C ILE A 424 2.37 -2.11 4.04
N ALA A 425 3.17 -1.42 4.87
CA ALA A 425 3.24 0.05 4.84
C ALA A 425 3.64 0.56 3.44
N THR A 426 4.60 -0.12 2.81
CA THR A 426 5.02 0.18 1.44
C THR A 426 3.88 -0.03 0.44
N ALA A 427 3.09 -1.09 0.56
CA ALA A 427 1.93 -1.33 -0.29
C ALA A 427 0.86 -0.24 -0.15
N VAL A 428 0.60 0.23 1.07
CA VAL A 428 -0.29 1.38 1.33
C VAL A 428 0.24 2.64 0.65
N MET A 429 1.53 2.93 0.80
CA MET A 429 2.17 4.08 0.16
C MET A 429 2.03 4.04 -1.37
N TRP A 430 2.25 2.87 -1.99
CA TRP A 430 2.05 2.67 -3.43
C TRP A 430 0.59 2.88 -3.84
N GLY A 431 -0.36 2.33 -3.10
CA GLY A 431 -1.79 2.48 -3.38
C GLY A 431 -2.25 3.94 -3.31
N ARG A 432 -1.80 4.70 -2.29
CA ARG A 432 -2.08 6.13 -2.15
C ARG A 432 -1.45 6.95 -3.28
N SER A 433 -0.21 6.62 -3.65
CA SER A 433 0.50 7.27 -4.74
C SER A 433 -0.16 7.00 -6.09
N LEU A 434 -0.60 5.77 -6.34
CA LEU A 434 -1.38 5.40 -7.52
C LEU A 434 -2.62 6.28 -7.69
N TYR A 435 -3.41 6.42 -6.62
CA TYR A 435 -4.61 7.24 -6.67
C TYR A 435 -4.28 8.71 -6.96
N ARG A 436 -3.25 9.26 -6.33
CA ARG A 436 -2.80 10.63 -6.59
C ARG A 436 -2.36 10.83 -8.05
N ASN A 437 -1.69 9.85 -8.63
CA ASN A 437 -1.29 9.90 -10.04
C ASN A 437 -2.50 9.87 -10.97
N ILE A 438 -3.53 9.09 -10.64
CA ILE A 438 -4.80 9.08 -11.38
C ILE A 438 -5.52 10.43 -11.24
N GLN A 439 -5.56 11.04 -10.05
CA GLN A 439 -6.12 12.39 -9.87
C GLN A 439 -5.38 13.45 -10.69
N ARG A 440 -4.05 13.38 -10.75
CA ARG A 440 -3.23 14.29 -11.58
C ARG A 440 -3.55 14.16 -13.06
N PHE A 441 -3.73 12.93 -13.54
CA PHE A 441 -4.15 12.69 -14.91
C PHE A 441 -5.56 13.25 -15.18
N ILE A 442 -6.52 12.99 -14.29
CA ILE A 442 -7.89 13.52 -14.42
C ILE A 442 -7.89 15.05 -14.41
N LEU A 443 -7.09 15.68 -13.53
CA LEU A 443 -6.93 17.12 -13.51
C LEU A 443 -6.43 17.65 -14.84
N PHE A 444 -5.39 17.04 -15.39
CA PHE A 444 -4.83 17.38 -16.69
C PHE A 444 -5.88 17.26 -17.80
N GLN A 445 -6.53 16.13 -17.92
CA GLN A 445 -7.53 15.83 -18.94
C GLN A 445 -8.74 16.77 -18.87
N LEU A 446 -9.30 16.98 -17.68
CA LEU A 446 -10.48 17.83 -17.53
C LEU A 446 -10.16 19.31 -17.81
N THR A 447 -8.93 19.76 -17.55
CA THR A 447 -8.50 21.12 -17.90
C THR A 447 -8.49 21.33 -19.42
N ILE A 448 -7.98 20.34 -20.14
CA ILE A 448 -7.93 20.34 -21.60
C ILE A 448 -9.33 20.32 -22.19
N ASN A 449 -10.16 19.37 -21.75
CA ASN A 449 -11.52 19.23 -22.27
C ASN A 449 -12.35 20.49 -22.00
N PHE A 450 -12.22 21.11 -20.84
CA PHE A 450 -12.89 22.37 -20.54
C PHE A 450 -12.46 23.48 -21.51
N ALA A 451 -11.16 23.68 -21.72
CA ALA A 451 -10.66 24.70 -22.63
C ALA A 451 -11.09 24.42 -24.09
N ALA A 452 -10.95 23.18 -24.53
CA ALA A 452 -11.31 22.77 -25.89
C ALA A 452 -12.80 22.98 -26.17
N ILE A 453 -13.69 22.57 -25.26
CA ILE A 453 -15.14 22.75 -25.37
C ILE A 453 -15.51 24.23 -25.50
N VAL A 454 -14.96 25.09 -24.64
CA VAL A 454 -15.29 26.51 -24.64
C VAL A 454 -14.76 27.20 -25.91
N VAL A 455 -13.54 26.87 -26.34
CA VAL A 455 -12.94 27.43 -27.58
C VAL A 455 -13.72 26.98 -28.80
N PHE A 456 -14.13 25.71 -28.85
CA PHE A 456 -14.91 25.18 -29.96
C PHE A 456 -16.31 25.80 -30.03
N LEU A 457 -16.98 25.94 -28.89
CA LEU A 457 -18.28 26.62 -28.79
C LEU A 457 -18.18 28.08 -29.27
N ALA A 458 -17.18 28.81 -28.79
CA ALA A 458 -16.97 30.21 -29.17
C ALA A 458 -16.64 30.34 -30.67
N GLY A 459 -15.74 29.50 -31.20
CA GLY A 459 -15.39 29.47 -32.63
C GLY A 459 -16.59 29.19 -33.53
N SER A 460 -17.48 28.27 -33.12
CA SER A 460 -18.70 27.94 -33.84
C SER A 460 -19.70 29.13 -33.90
N VAL A 461 -19.71 29.99 -32.88
CA VAL A 461 -20.57 31.18 -32.81
C VAL A 461 -19.95 32.35 -33.60
N MET A 462 -18.62 32.45 -33.66
CA MET A 462 -17.88 33.56 -34.32
C MET A 462 -17.77 33.45 -35.85
N GLU A 463 -18.47 32.53 -36.47
CA GLU A 463 -18.47 32.34 -37.97
C GLU A 463 -17.12 31.96 -38.57
N THR A 464 -16.21 31.47 -37.78
CA THR A 464 -14.91 31.01 -38.29
C THR A 464 -14.99 29.59 -38.79
N GLU A 465 -14.13 29.24 -39.76
CA GLU A 465 -13.79 27.83 -39.98
C GLU A 465 -13.42 27.20 -38.66
N MET A 466 -13.73 25.90 -38.48
CA MET A 466 -13.39 25.19 -37.24
C MET A 466 -11.93 25.49 -36.83
N PRO A 467 -11.67 26.06 -35.65
CA PRO A 467 -10.32 26.43 -35.25
C PRO A 467 -9.40 25.21 -35.07
N LEU A 468 -9.99 24.02 -34.83
CA LEU A 468 -9.31 22.71 -34.78
C LEU A 468 -10.02 21.70 -35.69
N THR A 469 -9.26 20.93 -36.44
CA THR A 469 -9.78 19.84 -37.26
C THR A 469 -10.01 18.58 -36.39
N VAL A 470 -10.84 17.66 -36.89
CA VAL A 470 -11.07 16.36 -36.21
C VAL A 470 -9.77 15.57 -36.05
N THR A 471 -8.86 15.60 -37.03
CA THR A 471 -7.55 14.95 -36.96
C THR A 471 -6.65 15.54 -35.87
N GLN A 472 -6.66 16.86 -35.69
CA GLN A 472 -5.94 17.55 -34.63
C GLN A 472 -6.51 17.20 -33.24
N ILE A 473 -7.84 17.13 -33.13
CA ILE A 473 -8.52 16.71 -31.88
C ILE A 473 -8.17 15.25 -31.54
N LEU A 474 -8.17 14.35 -32.52
CA LEU A 474 -7.77 12.95 -32.31
C LEU A 474 -6.30 12.82 -31.88
N TRP A 475 -5.40 13.62 -32.45
CA TRP A 475 -4.01 13.68 -31.99
C TRP A 475 -3.92 14.01 -30.50
N VAL A 476 -4.63 15.02 -30.06
CA VAL A 476 -4.62 15.47 -28.67
C VAL A 476 -5.28 14.42 -27.77
N ASN A 477 -6.50 13.98 -28.06
CA ASN A 477 -7.30 13.16 -27.16
C ASN A 477 -6.85 11.69 -27.11
N ILE A 478 -6.32 11.13 -28.19
CA ILE A 478 -5.91 9.72 -28.22
C ILE A 478 -4.41 9.60 -27.92
N ILE A 479 -3.57 10.28 -28.69
CA ILE A 479 -2.12 10.04 -28.61
C ILE A 479 -1.51 10.82 -27.44
N MET A 480 -1.75 12.11 -27.37
CA MET A 480 -1.17 12.95 -26.32
C MET A 480 -1.70 12.58 -24.92
N ASP A 481 -3.00 12.30 -24.79
CA ASP A 481 -3.60 11.87 -23.53
C ASP A 481 -3.07 10.51 -23.07
N THR A 482 -2.86 9.57 -23.99
CA THR A 482 -2.24 8.28 -23.70
C THR A 482 -0.81 8.45 -23.20
N LEU A 483 -0.04 9.29 -23.87
CA LEU A 483 1.33 9.62 -23.46
C LEU A 483 1.34 10.34 -22.09
N ALA A 484 0.45 11.29 -21.87
CA ALA A 484 0.30 11.99 -20.59
C ALA A 484 -0.08 11.02 -19.46
N ALA A 485 -0.99 10.07 -19.72
CA ALA A 485 -1.34 9.01 -18.78
C ALA A 485 -0.13 8.17 -18.38
N MET A 486 0.70 7.78 -19.36
CA MET A 486 1.94 7.04 -19.11
C MET A 486 2.94 7.87 -18.31
N ALA A 487 3.08 9.16 -18.59
CA ALA A 487 3.92 10.07 -17.84
C ALA A 487 3.50 10.14 -16.36
N MET A 488 2.21 10.36 -16.09
CA MET A 488 1.67 10.44 -14.71
C MET A 488 1.75 9.11 -13.99
N ALA A 489 1.42 7.99 -14.64
CA ALA A 489 1.55 6.65 -14.08
C ALA A 489 3.00 6.28 -13.74
N SER A 490 3.97 6.89 -14.43
CA SER A 490 5.40 6.62 -14.20
C SER A 490 5.99 7.34 -13.00
N LEU A 491 5.28 8.24 -12.35
CA LEU A 491 5.79 9.00 -11.19
C LEU A 491 6.08 8.07 -10.01
N PRO A 492 7.20 8.29 -9.28
CA PRO A 492 7.55 7.50 -8.10
C PRO A 492 6.58 7.79 -6.95
N PRO A 493 6.47 6.86 -5.97
CA PRO A 493 5.70 7.10 -4.77
C PRO A 493 6.32 8.23 -3.95
N GLN A 494 5.49 8.94 -3.23
CA GLN A 494 5.90 10.03 -2.36
C GLN A 494 5.60 9.64 -0.91
N HIS A 495 6.60 9.64 -0.02
CA HIS A 495 6.43 9.35 1.41
C HIS A 495 5.45 10.32 2.10
N GLU A 496 5.24 11.50 1.54
CA GLU A 496 4.29 12.49 2.06
C GLU A 496 2.86 11.95 2.12
N VAL A 497 2.48 11.01 1.25
CA VAL A 497 1.14 10.40 1.26
C VAL A 497 0.86 9.60 2.54
N MET A 498 1.90 9.17 3.26
CA MET A 498 1.78 8.48 4.55
C MET A 498 1.50 9.42 5.72
N ARG A 499 1.56 10.75 5.52
CA ARG A 499 1.15 11.75 6.51
C ARG A 499 -0.32 12.16 6.39
N GLU A 500 -1.00 11.67 5.37
CA GLU A 500 -2.41 11.96 5.12
C GLU A 500 -3.30 10.90 5.74
N ARG A 501 -4.46 11.30 6.26
CA ARG A 501 -5.47 10.35 6.74
C ARG A 501 -6.06 9.56 5.58
N PRO A 502 -6.48 8.31 5.79
CA PRO A 502 -7.18 7.52 4.78
C PRO A 502 -8.42 8.27 4.28
N ARG A 503 -8.71 8.10 3.00
CA ARG A 503 -9.89 8.72 2.39
C ARG A 503 -11.14 7.93 2.71
N ARG A 504 -12.23 8.65 2.86
CA ARG A 504 -13.54 8.02 2.96
C ARG A 504 -13.87 7.26 1.67
N ARG A 505 -14.50 6.11 1.79
CA ARG A 505 -14.87 5.23 0.67
C ARG A 505 -15.70 5.91 -0.42
N ASP A 506 -16.51 6.90 -0.04
CA ASP A 506 -17.45 7.66 -0.89
C ASP A 506 -16.88 9.01 -1.34
N ALA A 507 -15.64 9.36 -0.98
CA ALA A 507 -15.05 10.63 -1.38
C ALA A 507 -14.92 10.70 -2.90
N SER A 508 -15.42 11.81 -3.50
CA SER A 508 -15.30 12.04 -4.94
C SER A 508 -13.84 12.11 -5.37
N ILE A 509 -13.52 11.49 -6.51
CA ILE A 509 -12.17 11.55 -7.10
C ILE A 509 -11.79 12.97 -7.52
N VAL A 510 -12.78 13.77 -7.93
CA VAL A 510 -12.60 15.18 -8.26
C VAL A 510 -12.81 16.02 -7.01
N SER A 511 -11.71 16.53 -6.44
CA SER A 511 -11.75 17.40 -5.26
C SER A 511 -12.15 18.84 -5.61
N ARG A 512 -12.61 19.60 -4.61
CA ARG A 512 -12.88 21.05 -4.79
C ARG A 512 -11.63 21.83 -5.23
N ALA A 513 -10.45 21.38 -4.81
CA ALA A 513 -9.18 21.96 -5.23
C ALA A 513 -8.92 21.71 -6.72
N MET A 514 -9.23 20.48 -7.20
CA MET A 514 -9.14 20.16 -8.64
C MET A 514 -10.08 21.04 -9.45
N VAL A 515 -11.35 21.16 -9.07
CA VAL A 515 -12.32 22.01 -9.78
C VAL A 515 -11.81 23.46 -9.88
N ARG A 516 -11.28 24.00 -8.80
CA ARG A 516 -10.69 25.35 -8.80
C ARG A 516 -9.50 25.47 -9.75
N THR A 517 -8.62 24.46 -9.78
CA THR A 517 -7.45 24.44 -10.65
C THR A 517 -7.87 24.29 -12.12
N ILE A 518 -8.84 23.42 -12.43
CA ILE A 518 -9.41 23.25 -13.76
C ILE A 518 -10.00 24.58 -14.26
N ALA A 519 -10.82 25.23 -13.44
CA ALA A 519 -11.42 26.51 -13.80
C ALA A 519 -10.38 27.60 -14.03
N THR A 520 -9.36 27.73 -13.16
CA THR A 520 -8.35 28.78 -13.31
C THR A 520 -7.43 28.53 -14.51
N CYS A 521 -6.82 27.34 -14.61
CA CYS A 521 -5.91 27.02 -15.73
C CYS A 521 -6.67 26.96 -17.07
N GLY A 522 -7.85 26.33 -17.08
CA GLY A 522 -8.67 26.26 -18.27
C GLY A 522 -9.16 27.61 -18.76
N SER A 523 -9.55 28.52 -17.86
CA SER A 523 -9.92 29.91 -18.23
C SER A 523 -8.74 30.68 -18.82
N ILE A 524 -7.52 30.47 -18.31
CA ILE A 524 -6.32 31.09 -18.92
C ILE A 524 -6.13 30.56 -20.34
N PHE A 525 -6.28 29.26 -20.56
CA PHE A 525 -6.18 28.70 -21.92
C PHE A 525 -7.23 29.28 -22.85
N VAL A 526 -8.47 29.37 -22.39
CA VAL A 526 -9.59 29.95 -23.14
C VAL A 526 -9.29 31.42 -23.51
N VAL A 527 -8.84 32.23 -22.56
CA VAL A 527 -8.54 33.66 -22.81
C VAL A 527 -7.41 33.79 -23.82
N VAL A 528 -6.33 33.03 -23.72
CA VAL A 528 -5.23 33.04 -24.67
C VAL A 528 -5.70 32.65 -26.07
N LEU A 529 -6.39 31.55 -26.19
CA LEU A 529 -6.83 31.01 -27.50
C LEU A 529 -7.91 31.88 -28.15
N LEU A 530 -8.92 32.30 -27.41
CA LEU A 530 -9.95 33.20 -27.94
C LEU A 530 -9.41 34.60 -28.21
N GLY A 531 -8.46 35.06 -27.42
CA GLY A 531 -7.75 36.32 -27.68
C GLY A 531 -6.98 36.26 -29.01
N MET A 532 -6.27 35.17 -29.30
CA MET A 532 -5.60 34.99 -30.58
C MET A 532 -6.60 34.93 -31.75
N LEU A 533 -7.67 34.16 -31.61
CA LEU A 533 -8.70 34.02 -32.65
C LEU A 533 -9.39 35.38 -32.89
N GLY A 534 -9.82 36.08 -31.85
CA GLY A 534 -10.45 37.40 -31.94
C GLY A 534 -9.54 38.47 -32.55
N TRP A 535 -8.25 38.46 -32.22
CA TRP A 535 -7.28 39.35 -32.81
C TRP A 535 -7.14 39.14 -34.31
N TRP A 536 -7.06 37.87 -34.78
CA TRP A 536 -6.95 37.61 -36.23
C TRP A 536 -8.23 37.92 -36.99
N LEU A 537 -9.39 37.64 -36.41
CA LEU A 537 -10.68 38.03 -36.98
C LEU A 537 -10.77 39.54 -37.16
N TYR A 538 -10.32 40.30 -36.16
CA TYR A 538 -10.32 41.78 -36.23
C TYR A 538 -9.34 42.31 -37.27
N THR A 539 -8.15 41.69 -37.43
CA THR A 539 -7.07 42.23 -38.28
C THR A 539 -7.12 41.69 -39.73
N THR A 540 -7.50 40.45 -39.92
CA THR A 540 -7.46 39.75 -41.25
C THR A 540 -8.82 39.28 -41.77
N GLY A 541 -9.88 39.37 -40.95
CA GLY A 541 -11.22 38.87 -41.27
C GLY A 541 -11.31 37.35 -41.09
N GLU A 542 -10.67 36.59 -41.94
CA GLU A 542 -10.60 35.11 -41.80
C GLU A 542 -9.18 34.64 -41.44
N PRO A 543 -9.03 33.69 -40.46
CA PRO A 543 -7.72 33.18 -40.10
C PRO A 543 -7.09 32.37 -41.24
N THR A 544 -5.86 32.64 -41.59
CA THR A 544 -5.09 31.88 -42.57
C THR A 544 -4.69 30.50 -42.02
N VAL A 545 -4.39 29.55 -42.92
CA VAL A 545 -3.91 28.19 -42.52
C VAL A 545 -2.67 28.30 -41.59
N ARG A 546 -1.79 29.26 -41.82
CA ARG A 546 -0.61 29.51 -40.99
C ARG A 546 -1.02 29.93 -39.57
N GLN A 547 -1.97 30.84 -39.43
CA GLN A 547 -2.51 31.30 -38.16
C GLN A 547 -3.19 30.17 -37.39
N LEU A 548 -3.95 29.31 -38.10
CA LEU A 548 -4.57 28.11 -37.53
C LEU A 548 -3.52 27.06 -37.11
N THR A 549 -2.39 26.96 -37.81
CA THR A 549 -1.26 26.11 -37.41
C THR A 549 -0.61 26.63 -36.10
N VAL A 550 -0.41 27.97 -36.01
CA VAL A 550 0.07 28.61 -34.77
C VAL A 550 -0.92 28.37 -33.62
N PHE A 551 -2.21 28.50 -33.87
CA PHE A 551 -3.27 28.26 -32.91
C PHE A 551 -3.24 26.82 -32.37
N PHE A 552 -3.23 25.83 -33.25
CA PHE A 552 -3.15 24.41 -32.89
C PHE A 552 -1.88 24.10 -32.10
N THR A 553 -0.73 24.61 -32.53
CA THR A 553 0.54 24.41 -31.86
C THR A 553 0.55 25.07 -30.47
N THR A 554 -0.01 26.28 -30.35
CA THR A 554 -0.19 26.95 -29.06
C THR A 554 -1.08 26.12 -28.12
N PHE A 555 -2.21 25.61 -28.61
CA PHE A 555 -3.10 24.76 -27.85
C PHE A 555 -2.38 23.51 -27.30
N VAL A 556 -1.57 22.82 -28.12
CA VAL A 556 -0.79 21.66 -27.69
C VAL A 556 0.29 22.04 -26.67
N PHE A 557 1.02 23.14 -26.86
CA PHE A 557 2.06 23.54 -25.91
C PHE A 557 1.53 24.10 -24.59
N LEU A 558 0.35 24.70 -24.55
CA LEU A 558 -0.36 25.02 -23.30
C LEU A 558 -0.61 23.74 -22.47
N GLN A 559 -1.03 22.67 -23.14
CA GLN A 559 -1.24 21.36 -22.49
C GLN A 559 0.08 20.72 -22.08
N PHE A 560 1.10 20.79 -22.93
CA PHE A 560 2.44 20.27 -22.64
C PHE A 560 2.97 20.85 -21.31
N TRP A 561 2.89 22.17 -21.15
CA TRP A 561 3.31 22.83 -19.91
C TRP A 561 2.36 22.56 -18.74
N ASN A 562 1.08 22.31 -19.01
CA ASN A 562 0.12 21.94 -17.98
C ASN A 562 0.40 20.55 -17.36
N LEU A 563 1.13 19.65 -18.04
CA LEU A 563 1.63 18.41 -17.44
C LEU A 563 2.47 18.67 -16.19
N PHE A 564 3.28 19.73 -16.19
CA PHE A 564 4.07 20.12 -15.02
C PHE A 564 3.17 20.62 -13.88
N ASN A 565 2.13 21.38 -14.19
CA ASN A 565 1.15 21.84 -13.20
C ASN A 565 0.38 20.66 -12.59
N ALA A 566 -0.05 19.72 -13.41
CA ALA A 566 -0.73 18.52 -12.95
C ALA A 566 0.20 17.64 -12.09
N LYS A 567 1.47 17.45 -12.48
CA LYS A 567 2.48 16.76 -11.67
C LYS A 567 2.67 17.41 -10.29
N GLY A 568 2.70 18.74 -10.25
CA GLY A 568 2.86 19.52 -9.02
C GLY A 568 1.59 19.67 -8.17
N PHE A 569 0.44 19.11 -8.60
CA PHE A 569 -0.81 19.21 -7.84
C PHE A 569 -0.71 18.43 -6.53
N GLU A 570 -1.03 19.11 -5.42
CA GLU A 570 -0.91 18.59 -4.04
C GLU A 570 0.46 17.95 -3.71
N ALA A 571 1.50 18.30 -4.46
CA ALA A 571 2.86 17.90 -4.13
C ALA A 571 3.46 18.87 -3.11
N GLY A 572 4.07 18.35 -2.05
CA GLY A 572 4.81 19.15 -1.06
C GLY A 572 6.10 19.76 -1.62
N CYS A 573 6.54 19.32 -2.81
CA CYS A 573 7.78 19.74 -3.48
C CYS A 573 7.51 20.49 -4.81
N ALA A 574 8.54 21.07 -5.41
CA ALA A 574 8.45 21.74 -6.71
C ALA A 574 8.03 20.76 -7.81
N ALA A 575 7.28 21.24 -8.80
CA ALA A 575 6.91 20.40 -9.96
C ALA A 575 8.14 19.92 -10.73
N SER A 576 9.21 20.68 -10.73
CA SER A 576 10.52 20.33 -11.30
C SER A 576 11.28 19.28 -10.48
N HIS A 577 10.94 19.08 -9.19
CA HIS A 577 11.64 18.12 -8.33
C HIS A 577 11.51 16.69 -8.85
N GLY A 578 12.65 15.97 -8.93
CA GLY A 578 12.69 14.58 -9.37
C GLY A 578 12.44 14.34 -10.86
N ILE A 579 12.26 15.38 -11.71
CA ILE A 579 12.05 15.20 -13.16
C ILE A 579 13.26 14.54 -13.80
N ALA A 580 14.47 14.97 -13.46
CA ALA A 580 15.71 14.42 -14.01
C ALA A 580 15.88 12.91 -13.73
N HIS A 581 15.29 12.40 -12.64
CA HIS A 581 15.33 10.98 -12.28
C HIS A 581 14.19 10.15 -12.92
N SER A 582 13.17 10.80 -13.49
CA SER A 582 12.05 10.11 -14.15
C SER A 582 12.27 10.04 -15.67
N ARG A 583 13.11 9.08 -16.10
CA ARG A 583 13.41 8.88 -17.54
C ARG A 583 12.14 8.74 -18.38
N THR A 584 11.15 8.00 -17.91
CA THR A 584 9.88 7.79 -18.63
C THR A 584 9.12 9.11 -18.81
N PHE A 585 9.08 9.98 -17.80
CA PHE A 585 8.42 11.28 -17.91
C PHE A 585 9.09 12.17 -18.96
N LEU A 586 10.43 12.24 -18.94
CA LEU A 586 11.21 12.99 -19.93
C LEU A 586 11.06 12.42 -21.36
N THR A 587 11.08 11.09 -21.51
CA THR A 587 10.87 10.44 -22.80
C THR A 587 9.50 10.79 -23.37
N VAL A 588 8.45 10.78 -22.53
CA VAL A 588 7.11 11.15 -22.97
C VAL A 588 7.03 12.61 -23.39
N LEU A 589 7.63 13.53 -22.64
CA LEU A 589 7.68 14.93 -23.03
C LEU A 589 8.38 15.12 -24.38
N ALA A 590 9.50 14.42 -24.58
CA ALA A 590 10.21 14.45 -25.86
C ALA A 590 9.38 13.87 -27.02
N LEU A 591 8.63 12.78 -26.78
CA LEU A 591 7.74 12.18 -27.78
C LEU A 591 6.58 13.10 -28.16
N ILE A 592 5.96 13.79 -27.19
CA ILE A 592 4.89 14.76 -27.46
C ILE A 592 5.44 15.94 -28.29
N ALA A 593 6.59 16.51 -27.89
CA ALA A 593 7.20 17.62 -28.61
C ALA A 593 7.63 17.22 -30.04
N LEU A 594 8.25 16.04 -30.18
CA LEU A 594 8.66 15.51 -31.50
C LEU A 594 7.44 15.21 -32.38
N GLY A 595 6.41 14.58 -31.82
CA GLY A 595 5.17 14.29 -32.55
C GLY A 595 4.47 15.56 -33.03
N GLN A 596 4.39 16.60 -32.19
CA GLN A 596 3.83 17.89 -32.58
C GLN A 596 4.67 18.55 -33.69
N TRP A 597 5.99 18.50 -33.58
CA TRP A 597 6.88 19.02 -34.61
C TRP A 597 6.67 18.30 -35.95
N LEU A 598 6.62 16.96 -35.94
CA LEU A 598 6.37 16.15 -37.16
C LEU A 598 5.02 16.47 -37.81
N ILE A 599 3.97 16.65 -37.00
CA ILE A 599 2.62 16.99 -37.52
C ILE A 599 2.63 18.37 -38.16
N VAL A 600 3.30 19.34 -37.59
CA VAL A 600 3.35 20.70 -38.11
C VAL A 600 4.17 20.77 -39.43
N GLU A 601 5.31 20.06 -39.48
CA GLU A 601 6.22 20.10 -40.62
C GLU A 601 5.78 19.20 -41.76
N LEU A 602 5.17 18.02 -41.45
CA LEU A 602 4.88 16.99 -42.46
C LEU A 602 3.38 16.70 -42.63
N GLY A 603 2.52 17.21 -41.74
CA GLY A 603 1.10 16.86 -41.70
C GLY A 603 0.26 17.43 -42.84
N GLY A 604 0.68 18.55 -43.43
CA GLY A 604 0.07 19.13 -44.62
C GLY A 604 -1.47 19.21 -44.60
N GLU A 605 -2.11 18.74 -45.63
CA GLU A 605 -3.59 18.78 -45.78
C GLU A 605 -4.31 17.90 -44.72
N VAL A 606 -3.72 16.77 -44.32
CA VAL A 606 -4.35 15.82 -43.38
C VAL A 606 -4.60 16.48 -42.03
N PHE A 607 -3.64 17.27 -41.54
CA PHE A 607 -3.76 18.01 -40.30
C PHE A 607 -4.05 19.50 -40.48
N ARG A 608 -4.24 19.95 -41.73
CA ARG A 608 -4.40 21.37 -42.07
C ARG A 608 -3.29 22.22 -41.44
N THR A 609 -2.03 21.80 -41.63
CA THR A 609 -0.85 22.47 -41.10
C THR A 609 0.12 22.91 -42.19
N VAL A 610 0.88 23.96 -41.91
CA VAL A 610 2.00 24.43 -42.73
C VAL A 610 3.25 24.57 -41.86
N PRO A 611 4.45 24.37 -42.41
CA PRO A 611 5.70 24.51 -41.68
C PRO A 611 5.83 25.89 -41.03
N LEU A 612 6.27 25.90 -39.78
CA LEU A 612 6.48 27.10 -38.96
C LEU A 612 7.96 27.48 -38.96
N SER A 613 8.24 28.78 -38.91
CA SER A 613 9.59 29.28 -38.72
C SER A 613 10.11 29.04 -37.30
N TRP A 614 11.43 28.94 -37.14
CA TRP A 614 12.07 28.80 -35.80
C TRP A 614 11.73 29.93 -34.83
N GLN A 615 11.46 31.10 -35.33
CA GLN A 615 11.02 32.23 -34.52
C GLN A 615 9.62 32.00 -33.97
N GLU A 616 8.68 31.51 -34.78
CA GLU A 616 7.32 31.17 -34.33
C GLU A 616 7.35 30.05 -33.29
N TRP A 617 8.14 28.98 -33.53
CA TRP A 617 8.36 27.94 -32.52
C TRP A 617 8.89 28.50 -31.20
N ALA A 618 9.90 29.37 -31.25
CA ALA A 618 10.48 29.97 -30.06
C ALA A 618 9.46 30.83 -29.27
N TRP A 619 8.65 31.60 -29.98
CA TRP A 619 7.58 32.40 -29.37
C TRP A 619 6.49 31.54 -28.76
N ILE A 620 6.01 30.51 -29.47
CA ILE A 620 4.97 29.60 -28.96
C ILE A 620 5.47 28.89 -27.69
N VAL A 621 6.64 28.25 -27.74
CA VAL A 621 7.21 27.52 -26.61
C VAL A 621 7.49 28.46 -25.43
N GLY A 622 8.06 29.62 -25.69
CA GLY A 622 8.39 30.62 -24.68
C GLY A 622 7.16 31.18 -23.96
N LEU A 623 6.17 31.68 -24.72
CA LEU A 623 4.97 32.26 -24.13
C LEU A 623 4.12 31.24 -23.38
N THR A 624 3.96 30.05 -23.93
CA THR A 624 3.16 28.99 -23.28
C THR A 624 3.83 28.44 -22.02
N SER A 625 5.18 28.53 -21.91
CA SER A 625 5.92 28.11 -20.71
C SER A 625 5.57 28.93 -19.47
N LEU A 626 5.08 30.15 -19.64
CA LEU A 626 4.64 31.02 -18.55
C LEU A 626 3.56 30.39 -17.68
N ILE A 627 2.78 29.44 -18.22
CA ILE A 627 1.78 28.68 -17.48
C ILE A 627 2.44 27.77 -16.43
N ALA A 628 3.52 27.09 -16.80
CA ALA A 628 4.26 26.25 -15.85
C ALA A 628 4.96 27.12 -14.79
N LEU A 629 5.56 28.23 -15.19
CA LEU A 629 6.23 29.18 -14.30
C LEU A 629 5.24 29.83 -13.33
N GLY A 630 4.09 30.29 -13.82
CA GLY A 630 3.02 30.84 -12.99
C GLY A 630 2.47 29.83 -11.98
N GLY A 631 2.26 28.60 -12.41
CA GLY A 631 1.86 27.51 -11.53
C GLY A 631 2.90 27.24 -10.42
N GLU A 632 4.20 27.28 -10.75
CA GLU A 632 5.26 27.10 -9.76
C GLU A 632 5.37 28.29 -8.79
N ALA A 633 5.21 29.50 -9.28
CA ALA A 633 5.18 30.71 -8.43
C ALA A 633 4.03 30.65 -7.40
N ILE A 634 2.83 30.28 -7.83
CA ILE A 634 1.67 30.11 -6.93
C ILE A 634 1.94 29.03 -5.88
N ARG A 635 2.54 27.90 -6.26
CA ARG A 635 2.92 26.82 -5.33
C ARG A 635 3.99 27.28 -4.33
N ALA A 636 5.00 28.02 -4.79
CA ALA A 636 6.04 28.57 -3.93
C ALA A 636 5.48 29.56 -2.88
N LEU A 637 4.55 30.42 -3.27
CA LEU A 637 3.88 31.34 -2.35
C LEU A 637 3.06 30.59 -1.28
N ARG A 638 2.30 29.57 -1.67
CA ARG A 638 1.52 28.75 -0.73
C ARG A 638 2.41 28.00 0.27
N ARG A 639 3.57 27.49 -0.15
CA ARG A 639 4.54 26.84 0.75
C ARG A 639 5.09 27.80 1.79
N ARG A 640 5.42 29.01 1.43
CA ARG A 640 5.88 30.04 2.38
C ARG A 640 4.84 30.35 3.44
N GLN A 641 3.55 30.41 3.07
CA GLN A 641 2.46 30.63 4.01
C GLN A 641 2.27 29.45 4.99
N THR A 642 2.42 28.21 4.53
CA THR A 642 2.32 27.02 5.41
C THR A 642 3.51 26.85 6.34
N CYS A 643 4.72 27.24 5.96
CA CYS A 643 5.88 27.29 6.87
C CYS A 643 5.71 28.36 7.94
N SER A 644 5.31 29.57 7.57
CA SER A 644 5.10 30.68 8.53
C SER A 644 4.02 30.39 9.58
N CYS A 645 2.97 29.62 9.23
CA CYS A 645 1.95 29.18 10.20
C CYS A 645 2.41 28.03 11.12
N ARG A 646 3.50 27.30 10.77
CA ARG A 646 4.08 26.26 11.63
C ARG A 646 5.07 26.83 12.66
N ASP A 647 5.77 27.88 12.29
CA ASP A 647 6.72 28.58 13.21
C ASP A 647 5.98 29.50 14.19
N ALA A 648 4.69 29.74 13.98
CA ALA A 648 3.83 30.57 14.85
C ALA A 648 2.93 29.75 15.81
N ARG A 649 3.08 28.41 15.86
CA ARG A 649 2.45 27.49 16.81
C ARG A 649 3.51 26.67 17.55
#